data_ff321d5597c75c7ac45d49951b1d8abc
#
_entry.id   ff321d5597c75c7ac45d49951b1d8abc
#
_cell.length_a   1.000
_cell.length_b   1.000
_cell.length_c   1.000
_cell.angle_alpha   90.00
_cell.angle_beta   90.00
_cell.angle_gamma   90.00
#
_symmetry.space_group_name_H-M   'P 1'
#
loop_
_entity.id
_entity.type
_entity.pdbx_description
1 polymer ?
#
loop_
_entity_poly.entity_id
_entity_poly.type
_entity_poly.pdbx_seq_one_letter_code
_entity_poly.pdbx_strand_id
1 'polypeptide(L)'
;VFNALNENPNWSAFRERAMGQAGTRVRAWRDWVVENDPIYAAVRKPGPPEKIAAAIALIVITAVVLFLIFFDWNMLRGPIGRWASAKYDRQIELNGDLDVNLFSWEPRAQIRDLRIGGPDWAREKDTLKIDDIQASVRLRSLFAGRVEMPLVAIARPEVVLISTEDGRKSWVLDPDKLDTGEGLKLPPINRLIIRDGRVSLDEQNRDIKLEATVNAREGSDGDAGFHLDGQGTINGTPMTLMVRGGPFINIRRDRPYAFRGEVTGVGSKLVANGSITRPFDLGHFNATLSLQGRDLADIYLLTGITTPNTPPYRIEGALTRSNAKFTLNDFTGRIGSSDVSGDLTVDKVGDRRRVDAVINSRLLDIDDLMTVLGGKPQVTSGGNTVLTSGRPGRLLPDAPLNVERLRVMDGSLKFRAERVKRNNLDVRKVSADAVLKDGVLDLNPVAFTFNRGELNGTAKINATRDVPYSAIDFRLRGYPLESIIPARNGAPTVTGSTLGRAKLEGPGKSVHDFAANSKGSISVIVPHGRMRAAFAELLGINASAGLFRLLGGDTSTSEIRCAVADFAVSGGVARTRTFVIDTTPVLAQGSGTIDLNTETMNLKIDGETKEARLIRLWSPITVSGLLTAPKVGVEAGPAVAQVGLGAALAALVSPLVALLPFVDPGLAEDANCGALISGAR
;
A
#
# COMPACT_ATOMS: atom_id res chain seq x y z
N VAL A 1 -41.38 -16.84 -31.94
CA VAL A 1 -42.19 -15.66 -32.38
C VAL A 1 -42.03 -15.39 -33.89
N PHE A 2 -40.99 -15.94 -34.54
CA PHE A 2 -40.76 -15.67 -35.99
C PHE A 2 -41.45 -16.63 -36.98
N ASN A 3 -42.10 -17.69 -36.50
CA ASN A 3 -42.78 -18.68 -37.35
C ASN A 3 -44.33 -18.54 -37.43
N ALA A 4 -44.91 -17.56 -36.73
CA ALA A 4 -46.37 -17.40 -36.67
C ALA A 4 -46.95 -16.30 -37.59
N LEU A 5 -46.11 -15.64 -38.39
CA LEU A 5 -46.55 -14.52 -39.25
C LEU A 5 -46.64 -14.88 -40.77
N ASN A 6 -46.42 -16.15 -41.12
CA ASN A 6 -46.36 -16.55 -42.53
C ASN A 6 -47.63 -17.23 -43.05
N GLU A 7 -48.70 -17.35 -42.25
CA GLU A 7 -49.97 -18.03 -42.67
C GLU A 7 -51.20 -17.12 -42.67
N ASN A 8 -51.05 -15.82 -42.86
CA ASN A 8 -52.22 -14.94 -43.01
C ASN A 8 -52.43 -14.55 -44.47
N PRO A 9 -53.49 -15.05 -45.12
CA PRO A 9 -53.73 -14.81 -46.56
C PRO A 9 -53.88 -13.32 -46.91
N ASN A 10 -54.17 -12.43 -45.97
CA ASN A 10 -54.26 -11.00 -46.20
C ASN A 10 -52.89 -10.29 -46.38
N TRP A 11 -51.78 -10.92 -45.97
CA TRP A 11 -50.48 -10.34 -46.18
C TRP A 11 -49.89 -10.58 -47.56
N SER A 12 -50.27 -11.66 -48.24
CA SER A 12 -49.89 -11.89 -49.65
C SER A 12 -50.51 -10.90 -50.58
N ALA A 13 -51.79 -10.62 -50.39
CA ALA A 13 -52.58 -9.63 -51.21
C ALA A 13 -52.11 -8.18 -50.90
N PHE A 14 -51.67 -7.86 -49.66
CA PHE A 14 -51.10 -6.57 -49.32
C PHE A 14 -49.71 -6.39 -49.93
N ARG A 15 -48.89 -7.44 -49.91
CA ARG A 15 -47.55 -7.46 -50.49
C ARG A 15 -47.52 -7.32 -51.99
N GLU A 16 -48.47 -7.98 -52.70
CA GLU A 16 -48.64 -7.82 -54.15
C GLU A 16 -49.08 -6.42 -54.52
N ARG A 17 -50.10 -5.83 -53.79
CA ARG A 17 -50.56 -4.45 -54.04
C ARG A 17 -49.42 -3.42 -53.66
N ALA A 18 -48.68 -3.62 -52.58
CA ALA A 18 -47.63 -2.71 -52.20
C ALA A 18 -46.45 -2.76 -53.19
N MET A 19 -46.06 -3.97 -53.66
CA MET A 19 -44.98 -4.11 -54.64
C MET A 19 -45.40 -3.67 -56.03
N GLY A 20 -46.69 -3.85 -56.41
CA GLY A 20 -47.21 -3.34 -57.65
C GLY A 20 -47.26 -1.80 -57.70
N GLN A 21 -47.68 -1.15 -56.61
CA GLN A 21 -47.69 0.31 -56.51
C GLN A 21 -46.28 0.90 -56.36
N ALA A 22 -45.36 0.21 -55.69
CA ALA A 22 -43.93 0.63 -55.56
C ALA A 22 -43.25 0.53 -56.93
N GLY A 23 -43.51 -0.55 -57.69
CA GLY A 23 -42.95 -0.74 -59.02
C GLY A 23 -43.42 0.29 -60.04
N THR A 24 -44.68 0.72 -59.96
CA THR A 24 -45.19 1.78 -60.82
C THR A 24 -44.74 3.16 -60.41
N ARG A 25 -44.64 3.42 -59.14
CA ARG A 25 -44.05 4.69 -58.61
C ARG A 25 -42.53 4.81 -58.87
N VAL A 26 -41.80 3.76 -58.74
CA VAL A 26 -40.38 3.75 -59.09
C VAL A 26 -40.14 3.89 -60.58
N ARG A 27 -40.97 3.28 -61.41
CA ARG A 27 -40.96 3.49 -62.90
C ARG A 27 -41.35 4.92 -63.24
N ALA A 28 -42.46 5.43 -62.71
CA ALA A 28 -42.88 6.81 -62.93
C ALA A 28 -41.86 7.83 -62.39
N TRP A 29 -41.23 7.58 -61.26
CA TRP A 29 -40.14 8.41 -60.72
C TRP A 29 -38.88 8.32 -61.60
N ARG A 30 -38.53 7.11 -62.04
CA ARG A 30 -37.40 6.90 -62.97
C ARG A 30 -37.68 7.62 -64.32
N ASP A 31 -38.86 7.48 -64.84
CA ASP A 31 -39.20 8.08 -66.10
C ASP A 31 -39.31 9.61 -65.96
N TRP A 32 -39.85 10.13 -64.85
CA TRP A 32 -39.81 11.55 -64.49
C TRP A 32 -38.39 12.11 -64.35
N VAL A 33 -37.49 11.37 -63.67
CA VAL A 33 -36.07 11.74 -63.54
C VAL A 33 -35.40 11.72 -64.90
N VAL A 34 -35.66 10.70 -65.72
CA VAL A 34 -35.14 10.61 -67.09
C VAL A 34 -35.62 11.77 -67.99
N GLU A 35 -36.78 12.29 -67.70
CA GLU A 35 -37.41 13.34 -68.53
C GLU A 35 -37.10 14.78 -68.02
N ASN A 36 -36.87 14.93 -66.71
CA ASN A 36 -36.74 16.26 -66.07
C ASN A 36 -35.36 16.50 -65.39
N ASP A 37 -34.45 15.49 -65.28
CA ASP A 37 -33.15 15.69 -64.70
C ASP A 37 -32.22 16.30 -65.78
N PRO A 38 -31.73 17.53 -65.57
CA PRO A 38 -30.83 18.21 -66.49
C PRO A 38 -29.50 17.46 -66.71
N ILE A 39 -29.07 16.68 -65.70
CA ILE A 39 -27.85 15.86 -65.77
C ILE A 39 -28.09 14.67 -66.68
N TYR A 40 -29.24 13.98 -66.56
CA TYR A 40 -29.57 12.83 -67.37
C TYR A 40 -29.87 13.24 -68.83
N ALA A 41 -30.50 14.38 -69.03
CA ALA A 41 -30.72 14.96 -70.36
C ALA A 41 -29.37 15.38 -70.99
N ALA A 42 -28.50 15.94 -70.26
CA ALA A 42 -27.15 16.33 -70.71
C ALA A 42 -26.29 15.15 -71.14
N VAL A 43 -26.41 13.99 -70.44
CA VAL A 43 -25.66 12.75 -70.79
C VAL A 43 -26.23 12.09 -72.05
N ARG A 44 -27.53 12.21 -72.33
CA ARG A 44 -28.16 11.53 -73.47
C ARG A 44 -28.14 12.36 -74.77
N LYS A 45 -28.21 13.68 -74.70
CA LYS A 45 -28.02 14.59 -75.83
C LYS A 45 -27.37 15.91 -75.36
N PRO A 46 -26.10 15.82 -75.00
CA PRO A 46 -25.41 16.98 -74.46
C PRO A 46 -25.34 18.12 -75.52
N GLY A 47 -25.78 19.32 -75.09
CA GLY A 47 -25.68 20.53 -75.92
C GLY A 47 -24.15 20.94 -76.05
N PRO A 48 -23.86 21.93 -76.96
CA PRO A 48 -22.50 22.34 -77.17
C PRO A 48 -21.76 22.75 -75.90
N PRO A 49 -22.35 23.51 -74.94
CA PRO A 49 -21.66 23.90 -73.70
C PRO A 49 -21.46 22.73 -72.76
N GLU A 50 -22.41 21.77 -72.75
CA GLU A 50 -22.33 20.56 -71.89
C GLU A 50 -21.24 19.58 -72.39
N LYS A 51 -21.09 19.43 -73.70
CA LYS A 51 -20.03 18.63 -74.30
C LYS A 51 -18.66 19.23 -73.97
N ILE A 52 -18.54 20.54 -73.97
CA ILE A 52 -17.30 21.26 -73.60
C ILE A 52 -17.02 21.03 -72.08
N ALA A 53 -18.07 21.17 -71.23
CA ALA A 53 -17.94 20.95 -69.79
C ALA A 53 -17.53 19.50 -69.47
N ALA A 54 -18.17 18.50 -70.15
CA ALA A 54 -17.82 17.11 -70.02
C ALA A 54 -16.41 16.78 -70.51
N ALA A 55 -15.99 17.40 -71.63
CA ALA A 55 -14.60 17.23 -72.13
C ALA A 55 -13.56 17.86 -71.19
N ILE A 56 -13.85 19.03 -70.63
CA ILE A 56 -12.99 19.65 -69.60
C ILE A 56 -12.94 18.79 -68.36
N ALA A 57 -14.05 18.27 -67.85
CA ALA A 57 -14.10 17.37 -66.72
C ALA A 57 -13.29 16.10 -66.99
N LEU A 58 -13.42 15.50 -68.17
CA LEU A 58 -12.66 14.31 -68.57
C LEU A 58 -11.15 14.60 -68.64
N ILE A 59 -10.76 15.76 -69.24
CA ILE A 59 -9.37 16.20 -69.28
C ILE A 59 -8.82 16.41 -67.88
N VAL A 60 -9.56 17.08 -66.98
CA VAL A 60 -9.16 17.31 -65.60
C VAL A 60 -9.01 15.97 -64.85
N ILE A 61 -10.01 15.07 -64.98
CA ILE A 61 -9.95 13.74 -64.37
C ILE A 61 -8.70 12.96 -64.91
N THR A 62 -8.53 12.95 -66.23
CA THR A 62 -7.38 12.30 -66.86
C THR A 62 -6.04 12.90 -66.39
N ALA A 63 -5.97 14.23 -66.32
CA ALA A 63 -4.77 14.93 -65.84
C ALA A 63 -4.50 14.60 -64.35
N VAL A 64 -5.55 14.55 -63.50
CA VAL A 64 -5.45 14.15 -62.11
C VAL A 64 -5.00 12.69 -62.01
N VAL A 65 -5.56 11.79 -62.78
CA VAL A 65 -5.17 10.37 -62.80
C VAL A 65 -3.74 10.22 -63.26
N LEU A 66 -3.32 10.84 -64.33
CA LEU A 66 -1.93 10.86 -64.80
C LEU A 66 -0.98 11.46 -63.79
N PHE A 67 -1.37 12.56 -63.16
CA PHE A 67 -0.60 13.18 -62.06
C PHE A 67 -0.41 12.17 -60.91
N LEU A 68 -1.47 11.51 -60.44
CA LEU A 68 -1.40 10.53 -59.34
C LEU A 68 -0.59 9.29 -59.71
N ILE A 69 -0.49 8.90 -61.02
CA ILE A 69 0.31 7.74 -61.52
C ILE A 69 1.80 8.13 -61.59
N PHE A 70 2.13 9.35 -62.10
CA PHE A 70 3.49 9.77 -62.37
C PHE A 70 4.10 10.66 -61.29
N PHE A 71 3.31 11.01 -60.26
CA PHE A 71 3.80 11.86 -59.16
C PHE A 71 4.79 11.09 -58.30
N ASP A 72 6.00 11.61 -58.18
CA ASP A 72 6.99 11.09 -57.25
C ASP A 72 6.70 11.49 -55.81
N TRP A 73 6.13 10.53 -55.04
CA TRP A 73 5.76 10.72 -53.63
C TRP A 73 6.98 11.06 -52.78
N ASN A 74 8.18 10.70 -53.17
CA ASN A 74 9.43 11.02 -52.47
C ASN A 74 9.64 12.53 -52.31
N MET A 75 9.08 13.36 -53.20
CA MET A 75 9.12 14.83 -53.08
C MET A 75 8.42 15.34 -51.81
N LEU A 76 7.47 14.60 -51.27
CA LEU A 76 6.73 14.98 -50.07
C LEU A 76 7.44 14.62 -48.76
N ARG A 77 8.50 13.80 -48.77
CA ARG A 77 9.23 13.41 -47.55
C ARG A 77 9.70 14.62 -46.74
N GLY A 78 10.40 15.56 -47.35
CA GLY A 78 10.89 16.75 -46.68
C GLY A 78 9.78 17.65 -46.14
N PRO A 79 8.79 18.05 -46.96
CA PRO A 79 7.63 18.82 -46.47
C PRO A 79 6.86 18.14 -45.32
N ILE A 80 6.59 16.83 -45.43
CA ILE A 80 5.91 16.07 -44.35
C ILE A 80 6.76 16.03 -43.09
N GLY A 81 8.06 15.74 -43.21
CA GLY A 81 9.00 15.74 -42.09
C GLY A 81 9.03 17.11 -41.38
N ARG A 82 9.18 18.19 -42.11
CA ARG A 82 9.19 19.55 -41.55
C ARG A 82 7.87 19.90 -40.86
N TRP A 83 6.75 19.61 -41.48
CA TRP A 83 5.42 19.85 -40.91
C TRP A 83 5.22 19.04 -39.62
N ALA A 84 5.57 17.76 -39.63
CA ALA A 84 5.47 16.90 -38.46
C ALA A 84 6.42 17.36 -37.35
N SER A 85 7.65 17.75 -37.71
CA SER A 85 8.65 18.26 -36.76
C SER A 85 8.16 19.52 -36.06
N ALA A 86 7.58 20.47 -36.83
CA ALA A 86 7.03 21.69 -36.26
C ALA A 86 5.80 21.46 -35.36
N LYS A 87 4.99 20.46 -35.71
CA LYS A 87 3.77 20.16 -34.96
C LYS A 87 4.02 19.46 -33.61
N TYR A 88 5.02 18.59 -33.56
CA TYR A 88 5.30 17.74 -32.39
C TYR A 88 6.55 18.18 -31.61
N ASP A 89 7.19 19.26 -32.03
CA ASP A 89 8.47 19.77 -31.45
C ASP A 89 9.52 18.64 -31.31
N ARG A 90 9.67 17.88 -32.40
CA ARG A 90 10.59 16.75 -32.52
C ARG A 90 11.22 16.73 -33.91
N GLN A 91 12.44 16.28 -34.00
CA GLN A 91 13.06 16.03 -35.29
C GLN A 91 12.45 14.78 -35.90
N ILE A 92 11.61 14.93 -36.95
CA ILE A 92 10.98 13.81 -37.63
C ILE A 92 11.53 13.76 -39.04
N GLU A 93 12.18 12.63 -39.35
CA GLU A 93 12.87 12.42 -40.64
C GLU A 93 12.34 11.16 -41.32
N LEU A 94 12.04 11.28 -42.62
CA LEU A 94 11.70 10.20 -43.52
C LEU A 94 12.91 10.04 -44.48
N ASN A 95 13.88 9.21 -44.09
CA ASN A 95 15.15 9.11 -44.81
C ASN A 95 15.09 8.16 -46.00
N GLY A 96 14.26 7.12 -45.89
CA GLY A 96 14.06 6.17 -46.98
C GLY A 96 12.88 6.52 -47.91
N ASP A 97 12.53 5.62 -48.78
CA ASP A 97 11.49 5.80 -49.81
C ASP A 97 10.11 5.94 -49.19
N LEU A 98 9.31 6.88 -49.71
CA LEU A 98 7.87 7.01 -49.50
C LEU A 98 7.17 6.51 -50.75
N ASP A 99 6.52 5.34 -50.64
CA ASP A 99 5.69 4.73 -51.66
C ASP A 99 4.22 4.81 -51.29
N VAL A 100 3.38 5.36 -52.18
CA VAL A 100 1.96 5.49 -51.96
C VAL A 100 1.20 4.90 -53.14
N ASN A 101 0.42 3.88 -52.87
CA ASN A 101 -0.49 3.26 -53.84
C ASN A 101 -1.93 3.69 -53.57
N LEU A 102 -2.42 4.59 -54.40
CA LEU A 102 -3.77 5.17 -54.28
C LEU A 102 -4.86 4.40 -55.06
N PHE A 103 -4.47 3.53 -56.03
CA PHE A 103 -5.39 2.82 -56.88
C PHE A 103 -6.02 1.58 -56.24
N SER A 104 -6.58 1.75 -55.07
CA SER A 104 -7.26 0.73 -54.27
C SER A 104 -8.34 1.35 -53.40
N TRP A 105 -9.36 0.59 -53.06
CA TRP A 105 -10.32 0.98 -52.01
C TRP A 105 -9.69 1.08 -50.62
N GLU A 106 -8.51 0.49 -50.45
CA GLU A 106 -7.64 0.56 -49.28
C GLU A 106 -6.25 1.03 -49.70
N PRO A 107 -6.08 2.35 -50.04
CA PRO A 107 -4.76 2.88 -50.38
C PRO A 107 -3.74 2.58 -49.30
N ARG A 108 -2.51 2.34 -49.74
CA ARG A 108 -1.38 1.99 -48.87
C ARG A 108 -0.28 3.01 -48.99
N ALA A 109 0.28 3.39 -47.85
CA ALA A 109 1.50 4.14 -47.78
C ALA A 109 2.57 3.28 -47.10
N GLN A 110 3.76 3.26 -47.68
CA GLN A 110 4.94 2.61 -47.11
C GLN A 110 6.04 3.66 -46.93
N ILE A 111 6.61 3.71 -45.75
CA ILE A 111 7.69 4.61 -45.38
C ILE A 111 8.86 3.75 -44.91
N ARG A 112 10.02 3.96 -45.50
CA ARG A 112 11.25 3.33 -45.06
C ARG A 112 12.10 4.30 -44.27
N ASP A 113 12.86 3.80 -43.28
CA ASP A 113 13.75 4.58 -42.40
C ASP A 113 13.07 5.84 -41.83
N LEU A 114 12.00 5.64 -41.05
CA LEU A 114 11.35 6.69 -40.26
C LEU A 114 12.11 6.87 -38.96
N ARG A 115 12.49 8.11 -38.64
CA ARG A 115 13.12 8.47 -37.36
C ARG A 115 12.35 9.59 -36.67
N ILE A 116 12.18 9.45 -35.36
CA ILE A 116 11.65 10.47 -34.47
C ILE A 116 12.67 10.72 -33.38
N GLY A 117 13.32 11.86 -33.43
CA GLY A 117 14.34 12.29 -32.49
C GLY A 117 13.79 12.45 -31.06
N GLY A 118 14.69 12.42 -30.12
CA GLY A 118 14.38 12.70 -28.71
C GLY A 118 14.01 14.18 -28.47
N PRO A 119 13.49 14.49 -27.27
CA PRO A 119 13.30 15.87 -26.83
C PRO A 119 14.64 16.61 -26.72
N ASP A 120 14.62 17.94 -26.61
CA ASP A 120 15.82 18.78 -26.53
C ASP A 120 16.80 18.37 -25.44
N TRP A 121 16.28 17.84 -24.32
CA TRP A 121 17.07 17.34 -23.19
C TRP A 121 17.61 15.89 -23.39
N ALA A 122 17.21 15.20 -24.47
CA ALA A 122 17.67 13.85 -24.83
C ALA A 122 17.90 13.72 -26.34
N ARG A 123 18.42 14.76 -26.99
CA ARG A 123 18.64 14.83 -28.47
C ARG A 123 19.58 13.76 -29.03
N GLU A 124 20.48 13.22 -28.21
CA GLU A 124 21.46 12.24 -28.64
C GLU A 124 20.88 10.88 -28.97
N LYS A 125 19.62 10.63 -28.57
CA LYS A 125 18.93 9.34 -28.77
C LYS A 125 17.62 9.54 -29.50
N ASP A 126 17.42 8.84 -30.60
CA ASP A 126 16.12 8.76 -31.26
C ASP A 126 15.10 8.08 -30.29
N THR A 127 13.93 8.70 -30.14
CA THR A 127 12.85 8.09 -29.36
C THR A 127 12.22 6.91 -30.12
N LEU A 128 12.19 7.00 -31.46
CA LEU A 128 11.63 5.95 -32.29
C LEU A 128 12.40 5.88 -33.63
N LYS A 129 12.82 4.68 -34.01
CA LYS A 129 13.34 4.35 -35.33
C LYS A 129 12.57 3.16 -35.88
N ILE A 130 12.17 3.26 -37.14
CA ILE A 130 11.43 2.18 -37.84
C ILE A 130 12.06 1.98 -39.21
N ASP A 131 12.49 0.74 -39.49
CA ASP A 131 13.09 0.43 -40.80
C ASP A 131 12.04 0.44 -41.89
N ASP A 132 10.84 -0.10 -41.65
CA ASP A 132 9.76 -0.15 -42.62
C ASP A 132 8.40 -0.10 -41.91
N ILE A 133 7.56 0.86 -42.31
CA ILE A 133 6.17 0.98 -41.85
C ILE A 133 5.25 1.01 -43.06
N GLN A 134 4.29 0.11 -43.09
CA GLN A 134 3.22 0.07 -44.07
C GLN A 134 1.87 0.30 -43.39
N ALA A 135 1.12 1.29 -43.85
CA ALA A 135 -0.21 1.57 -43.36
C ALA A 135 -1.23 1.64 -44.51
N SER A 136 -2.42 1.15 -44.30
CA SER A 136 -3.55 1.30 -45.23
C SER A 136 -4.69 2.04 -44.58
N VAL A 137 -5.43 2.81 -45.40
CA VAL A 137 -6.61 3.59 -44.96
C VAL A 137 -7.81 3.18 -45.82
N ARG A 138 -8.99 3.02 -45.21
CA ARG A 138 -10.22 2.65 -45.91
C ARG A 138 -10.91 3.91 -46.45
N LEU A 139 -10.89 4.10 -47.77
CA LEU A 139 -11.47 5.28 -48.42
C LEU A 139 -12.97 5.45 -48.10
N ARG A 140 -13.74 4.38 -48.08
CA ARG A 140 -15.17 4.44 -47.77
C ARG A 140 -15.44 5.02 -46.36
N SER A 141 -14.64 4.68 -45.38
CA SER A 141 -14.72 5.21 -44.03
C SER A 141 -14.25 6.65 -43.96
N LEU A 142 -13.22 7.00 -44.75
CA LEU A 142 -12.65 8.35 -44.80
C LEU A 142 -13.71 9.34 -45.42
N PHE A 143 -14.41 8.94 -46.47
CA PHE A 143 -15.52 9.76 -47.03
C PHE A 143 -16.68 9.96 -46.05
N ALA A 144 -16.83 9.06 -45.06
CA ALA A 144 -17.77 9.19 -43.96
C ALA A 144 -17.18 9.99 -42.75
N GLY A 145 -16.08 10.67 -42.91
CA GLY A 145 -15.39 11.46 -41.87
C GLY A 145 -14.73 10.60 -40.76
N ARG A 146 -14.47 9.34 -41.02
CA ARG A 146 -13.86 8.41 -40.06
C ARG A 146 -12.58 7.82 -40.62
N VAL A 147 -11.47 7.95 -39.89
CA VAL A 147 -10.20 7.29 -40.25
C VAL A 147 -10.26 5.86 -39.73
N GLU A 148 -10.16 4.89 -40.62
CA GLU A 148 -10.07 3.45 -40.31
C GLU A 148 -8.85 2.88 -41.03
N MET A 149 -7.98 2.18 -40.28
CA MET A 149 -6.74 1.60 -40.77
C MET A 149 -6.88 0.07 -40.88
N PRO A 150 -7.17 -0.49 -42.07
CA PRO A 150 -7.28 -1.94 -42.27
C PRO A 150 -6.01 -2.72 -41.90
N LEU A 151 -4.83 -2.14 -42.16
CA LEU A 151 -3.54 -2.75 -41.89
C LEU A 151 -2.55 -1.69 -41.41
N VAL A 152 -1.80 -2.05 -40.36
CA VAL A 152 -0.53 -1.41 -39.99
C VAL A 152 0.51 -2.52 -39.80
N ALA A 153 1.57 -2.49 -40.60
CA ALA A 153 2.68 -3.43 -40.49
C ALA A 153 3.97 -2.65 -40.23
N ILE A 154 4.71 -3.06 -39.21
CA ILE A 154 5.92 -2.36 -38.74
C ILE A 154 7.03 -3.40 -38.66
N ALA A 155 8.15 -3.15 -39.32
CA ALA A 155 9.32 -4.02 -39.28
C ALA A 155 10.46 -3.33 -38.51
N ARG A 156 11.04 -4.05 -37.59
CA ARG A 156 12.18 -3.67 -36.76
C ARG A 156 12.03 -2.27 -36.14
N PRO A 157 10.90 -1.97 -35.44
CA PRO A 157 10.83 -0.74 -34.68
C PRO A 157 11.80 -0.80 -33.48
N GLU A 158 12.57 0.25 -33.29
CA GLU A 158 13.43 0.49 -32.14
C GLU A 158 12.84 1.67 -31.37
N VAL A 159 12.39 1.44 -30.13
CA VAL A 159 11.76 2.44 -29.26
C VAL A 159 12.64 2.66 -28.04
N VAL A 160 13.08 3.90 -27.81
CA VAL A 160 13.90 4.28 -26.66
C VAL A 160 13.08 5.20 -25.77
N LEU A 161 12.74 4.72 -24.57
CA LEU A 161 11.94 5.41 -23.57
C LEU A 161 12.84 5.86 -22.44
N ILE A 162 12.90 7.17 -22.16
CA ILE A 162 13.71 7.74 -21.10
C ILE A 162 12.77 8.51 -20.16
N SER A 163 12.87 8.25 -18.86
CA SER A 163 12.20 9.02 -17.80
C SER A 163 13.25 9.51 -16.82
N THR A 164 13.39 10.82 -16.67
CA THR A 164 14.40 11.47 -15.83
C THR A 164 13.93 11.57 -14.36
N GLU A 165 14.84 11.86 -13.45
CA GLU A 165 14.54 12.03 -12.01
C GLU A 165 13.53 13.17 -11.75
N ASP A 166 13.56 14.23 -12.54
CA ASP A 166 12.62 15.35 -12.47
C ASP A 166 11.24 15.04 -13.11
N GLY A 167 11.02 13.81 -13.58
CA GLY A 167 9.75 13.30 -14.09
C GLY A 167 9.49 13.61 -15.57
N ARG A 168 10.43 14.19 -16.32
CA ARG A 168 10.31 14.35 -17.78
C ARG A 168 10.37 12.99 -18.47
N LYS A 169 9.56 12.82 -19.54
CA LYS A 169 9.44 11.56 -20.28
C LYS A 169 9.67 11.80 -21.77
N SER A 170 10.54 11.02 -22.41
CA SER A 170 10.89 11.18 -23.83
C SER A 170 9.72 10.90 -24.78
N TRP A 171 8.73 10.12 -24.37
CA TRP A 171 7.58 9.72 -25.18
C TRP A 171 6.37 10.66 -25.09
N VAL A 172 6.43 11.71 -24.29
CA VAL A 172 5.38 12.75 -24.24
C VAL A 172 5.65 13.73 -25.36
N LEU A 173 4.77 13.74 -26.37
CA LEU A 173 4.90 14.59 -27.56
C LEU A 173 4.34 16.00 -27.37
N ASP A 174 3.53 16.23 -26.35
CA ASP A 174 2.89 17.51 -26.04
C ASP A 174 3.07 17.79 -24.55
N PRO A 175 4.09 18.57 -24.16
CA PRO A 175 4.40 18.84 -22.76
C PRO A 175 3.29 19.65 -22.03
N ASP A 176 2.45 20.39 -22.77
CA ASP A 176 1.35 21.18 -22.21
C ASP A 176 0.12 20.30 -21.86
N LYS A 177 0.05 19.09 -22.38
CA LYS A 177 -0.91 18.08 -21.96
C LYS A 177 -0.32 17.31 -20.79
N LEU A 178 -0.67 17.72 -19.58
CA LEU A 178 -0.43 16.93 -18.37
C LEU A 178 -0.74 15.46 -18.64
N ASP A 179 0.12 14.57 -18.17
CA ASP A 179 -0.06 13.11 -18.23
C ASP A 179 -1.36 12.73 -17.47
N THR A 180 -2.49 12.91 -18.14
CA THR A 180 -3.84 12.60 -17.61
C THR A 180 -4.07 11.09 -17.48
N GLY A 181 -3.06 10.28 -17.84
CA GLY A 181 -3.20 8.83 -17.89
C GLY A 181 -4.07 8.36 -19.07
N GLU A 182 -4.55 9.26 -19.92
CA GLU A 182 -5.24 8.88 -21.16
C GLU A 182 -4.23 8.23 -22.12
N GLY A 183 -4.47 6.98 -22.49
CA GLY A 183 -3.66 6.27 -23.47
C GLY A 183 -3.68 6.97 -24.84
N LEU A 184 -2.69 6.64 -25.68
CA LEU A 184 -2.59 7.15 -27.06
C LEU A 184 -3.90 6.84 -27.81
N LYS A 185 -4.65 7.87 -28.24
CA LYS A 185 -5.88 7.69 -29.01
C LYS A 185 -5.53 7.40 -30.47
N LEU A 186 -5.18 6.15 -30.77
CA LEU A 186 -4.95 5.71 -32.15
C LEU A 186 -6.28 5.54 -32.90
N PRO A 187 -6.29 5.80 -34.23
CA PRO A 187 -7.41 5.43 -35.06
C PRO A 187 -7.63 3.90 -35.00
N PRO A 188 -8.85 3.41 -35.28
CA PRO A 188 -9.11 1.97 -35.31
C PRO A 188 -8.20 1.27 -36.30
N ILE A 189 -7.39 0.35 -35.78
CA ILE A 189 -6.52 -0.53 -36.56
C ILE A 189 -7.16 -1.91 -36.56
N ASN A 190 -7.47 -2.46 -37.75
CA ASN A 190 -8.11 -3.76 -37.83
C ASN A 190 -7.10 -4.91 -37.76
N ARG A 191 -5.86 -4.64 -38.15
CA ARG A 191 -4.78 -5.62 -38.24
C ARG A 191 -3.47 -4.94 -37.96
N LEU A 192 -2.76 -5.35 -36.91
CA LEU A 192 -1.43 -4.88 -36.54
C LEU A 192 -0.41 -6.01 -36.62
N ILE A 193 0.65 -5.79 -37.35
CA ILE A 193 1.79 -6.70 -37.46
C ILE A 193 3.03 -5.96 -36.98
N ILE A 194 3.76 -6.53 -36.04
CA ILE A 194 5.07 -6.04 -35.59
C ILE A 194 6.06 -7.18 -35.73
N ARG A 195 7.18 -6.92 -36.43
CA ARG A 195 8.24 -7.91 -36.61
C ARG A 195 9.53 -7.39 -36.01
N ASP A 196 10.11 -8.18 -35.12
CA ASP A 196 11.45 -8.00 -34.56
C ASP A 196 11.67 -6.61 -33.97
N GLY A 197 10.64 -6.08 -33.26
CA GLY A 197 10.73 -4.81 -32.56
C GLY A 197 11.58 -4.90 -31.31
N ARG A 198 12.22 -3.79 -30.93
CA ARG A 198 12.99 -3.62 -29.71
C ARG A 198 12.46 -2.43 -28.93
N VAL A 199 12.38 -2.57 -27.62
CA VAL A 199 11.99 -1.50 -26.71
C VAL A 199 13.04 -1.42 -25.62
N SER A 200 13.65 -0.26 -25.42
CA SER A 200 14.49 0.01 -24.26
C SER A 200 13.83 1.07 -23.37
N LEU A 201 13.87 0.85 -22.06
CA LEU A 201 13.36 1.76 -21.05
C LEU A 201 14.47 2.09 -20.04
N ASP A 202 14.71 3.38 -19.84
CA ASP A 202 15.60 3.92 -18.80
C ASP A 202 14.78 4.87 -17.92
N GLU A 203 14.37 4.39 -16.75
CA GLU A 203 13.58 5.16 -15.77
C GLU A 203 14.45 5.43 -14.54
N GLN A 204 14.86 6.68 -14.38
CA GLN A 204 15.92 7.08 -13.43
C GLN A 204 15.43 7.12 -11.97
N ASN A 205 14.15 7.44 -11.72
CA ASN A 205 13.63 7.56 -10.35
C ASN A 205 13.71 6.25 -9.54
N ARG A 206 13.56 5.11 -10.18
CA ARG A 206 13.60 3.78 -9.56
C ARG A 206 14.77 2.93 -10.09
N ASP A 207 15.68 3.56 -10.85
CA ASP A 207 16.77 2.89 -11.55
C ASP A 207 16.29 1.63 -12.30
N ILE A 208 15.26 1.82 -13.18
CA ILE A 208 14.75 0.73 -14.01
C ILE A 208 15.42 0.82 -15.38
N LYS A 209 16.14 -0.22 -15.74
CA LYS A 209 16.70 -0.42 -17.08
C LYS A 209 16.12 -1.70 -17.65
N LEU A 210 15.36 -1.59 -18.73
CA LEU A 210 14.67 -2.71 -19.36
C LEU A 210 14.96 -2.72 -20.86
N GLU A 211 15.31 -3.88 -21.38
CA GLU A 211 15.36 -4.18 -22.81
C GLU A 211 14.32 -5.26 -23.11
N ALA A 212 13.49 -5.04 -24.10
CA ALA A 212 12.45 -5.96 -24.49
C ALA A 212 12.38 -6.15 -26.01
N THR A 213 12.04 -7.36 -26.44
CA THR A 213 11.65 -7.67 -27.81
C THR A 213 10.14 -7.67 -27.91
N VAL A 214 9.60 -7.13 -29.00
CA VAL A 214 8.17 -7.08 -29.28
C VAL A 214 7.86 -7.65 -30.64
N ASN A 215 6.90 -8.58 -30.67
CA ASN A 215 6.37 -9.18 -31.90
C ASN A 215 4.85 -9.22 -31.84
N ALA A 216 4.21 -8.99 -32.99
CA ALA A 216 2.77 -9.21 -33.16
C ALA A 216 2.58 -9.92 -34.51
N ARG A 217 2.25 -11.21 -34.47
CA ARG A 217 2.14 -12.07 -35.64
C ARG A 217 0.73 -12.60 -35.84
N GLU A 218 0.40 -12.88 -37.07
CA GLU A 218 -0.84 -13.56 -37.44
C GLU A 218 -0.57 -15.06 -37.58
N GLY A 219 -1.56 -15.88 -37.33
CA GLY A 219 -1.49 -17.32 -37.50
C GLY A 219 -2.36 -18.07 -36.52
N SER A 220 -2.38 -19.38 -36.66
CA SER A 220 -3.00 -20.33 -35.72
C SER A 220 -1.95 -21.10 -34.91
N ASP A 221 -0.67 -20.84 -35.15
CA ASP A 221 0.46 -21.50 -34.49
C ASP A 221 0.65 -20.93 -33.07
N GLY A 222 1.35 -21.64 -32.21
CA GLY A 222 1.62 -21.21 -30.83
C GLY A 222 2.37 -19.88 -30.70
N ASP A 223 2.99 -19.39 -31.81
CA ASP A 223 3.67 -18.11 -31.94
C ASP A 223 2.77 -16.98 -32.45
N ALA A 224 1.50 -17.27 -32.76
CA ALA A 224 0.55 -16.24 -33.16
C ALA A 224 0.12 -15.35 -31.97
N GLY A 225 -0.02 -14.05 -32.20
CA GLY A 225 -0.44 -13.08 -31.21
C GLY A 225 0.62 -12.04 -30.88
N PHE A 226 0.38 -11.30 -29.81
CA PHE A 226 1.28 -10.30 -29.27
C PHE A 226 2.21 -10.91 -28.24
N HIS A 227 3.50 -10.72 -28.42
CA HIS A 227 4.55 -11.16 -27.52
C HIS A 227 5.47 -9.99 -27.21
N LEU A 228 5.66 -9.71 -25.94
CA LEU A 228 6.69 -8.80 -25.44
C LEU A 228 7.46 -9.54 -24.35
N ASP A 229 8.76 -9.69 -24.57
CA ASP A 229 9.69 -10.35 -23.65
C ASP A 229 10.82 -9.38 -23.31
N GLY A 230 10.90 -9.03 -22.03
CA GLY A 230 11.86 -8.07 -21.51
C GLY A 230 12.70 -8.63 -20.38
N GLN A 231 13.92 -8.15 -20.31
CA GLN A 231 14.83 -8.40 -19.20
C GLN A 231 15.57 -7.11 -18.85
N GLY A 232 15.97 -6.99 -17.58
CA GLY A 232 16.63 -5.77 -17.14
C GLY A 232 16.93 -5.78 -15.66
N THR A 233 17.03 -4.58 -15.09
CA THR A 233 17.27 -4.39 -13.66
C THR A 233 16.35 -3.35 -13.07
N ILE A 234 16.02 -3.49 -11.79
CA ILE A 234 15.40 -2.48 -10.95
C ILE A 234 16.31 -2.27 -9.75
N ASN A 235 16.84 -1.06 -9.56
CA ASN A 235 17.78 -0.75 -8.50
C ASN A 235 18.92 -1.79 -8.42
N GLY A 236 19.51 -2.10 -9.59
CA GLY A 236 20.57 -3.10 -9.74
C GLY A 236 20.13 -4.57 -9.60
N THR A 237 18.87 -4.85 -9.24
CA THR A 237 18.36 -6.22 -9.09
C THR A 237 17.73 -6.71 -10.40
N PRO A 238 18.04 -7.93 -10.87
CA PRO A 238 17.49 -8.47 -12.10
C PRO A 238 15.96 -8.54 -12.08
N MET A 239 15.35 -8.20 -13.23
CA MET A 239 13.92 -8.33 -13.48
C MET A 239 13.63 -8.93 -14.85
N THR A 240 12.45 -9.56 -14.98
CA THR A 240 11.90 -10.00 -16.25
C THR A 240 10.48 -9.49 -16.42
N LEU A 241 10.11 -9.17 -17.66
CA LEU A 241 8.78 -8.76 -18.06
C LEU A 241 8.32 -9.64 -19.21
N MET A 242 7.12 -10.19 -19.12
CA MET A 242 6.48 -10.96 -20.19
C MET A 242 5.07 -10.45 -20.39
N VAL A 243 4.69 -10.15 -21.65
CA VAL A 243 3.30 -9.86 -22.00
C VAL A 243 2.90 -10.71 -23.19
N ARG A 244 1.75 -11.35 -23.08
CA ARG A 244 1.15 -12.20 -24.12
C ARG A 244 -0.26 -11.72 -24.38
N GLY A 245 -0.64 -11.71 -25.66
CA GLY A 245 -2.00 -11.39 -26.09
C GLY A 245 -2.36 -12.17 -27.35
N GLY A 246 -3.61 -12.22 -27.70
CA GLY A 246 -4.08 -12.86 -28.93
C GLY A 246 -3.59 -12.13 -30.20
N PRO A 247 -3.79 -12.71 -31.39
CA PRO A 247 -3.46 -12.04 -32.65
C PRO A 247 -4.32 -10.80 -32.86
N PHE A 248 -3.72 -9.74 -33.41
CA PHE A 248 -4.42 -8.50 -33.75
C PHE A 248 -5.15 -8.58 -35.10
N ILE A 249 -5.85 -9.70 -35.36
CA ILE A 249 -6.69 -9.90 -36.55
C ILE A 249 -8.14 -9.60 -36.17
N ASN A 250 -8.81 -8.78 -36.96
CA ASN A 250 -10.21 -8.42 -36.76
C ASN A 250 -10.46 -7.88 -35.33
N ILE A 251 -9.64 -6.96 -34.91
CA ILE A 251 -9.85 -6.28 -33.63
C ILE A 251 -11.18 -5.54 -33.71
N ARG A 252 -12.23 -6.21 -33.24
CA ARG A 252 -13.57 -5.63 -33.17
C ARG A 252 -13.65 -4.73 -31.96
N ARG A 253 -14.24 -3.54 -32.14
CA ARG A 253 -14.48 -2.58 -31.07
C ARG A 253 -15.45 -3.11 -30.00
N ASP A 254 -16.16 -4.19 -30.30
CA ASP A 254 -17.21 -4.79 -29.48
C ASP A 254 -16.73 -6.00 -28.65
N ARG A 255 -15.48 -6.43 -28.84
CA ARG A 255 -14.92 -7.57 -28.08
C ARG A 255 -13.69 -7.15 -27.30
N PRO A 256 -13.64 -7.48 -25.98
CA PRO A 256 -12.46 -7.26 -25.20
C PRO A 256 -11.25 -8.06 -25.71
N TYR A 257 -10.09 -7.43 -25.74
CA TYR A 257 -8.82 -8.07 -26.11
C TYR A 257 -8.15 -8.68 -24.88
N ALA A 258 -8.03 -10.00 -24.84
CA ALA A 258 -7.43 -10.72 -23.72
C ALA A 258 -5.91 -10.59 -23.71
N PHE A 259 -5.32 -10.41 -22.51
CA PHE A 259 -3.88 -10.39 -22.30
C PHE A 259 -3.47 -11.12 -21.02
N ARG A 260 -2.22 -11.54 -20.98
CA ARG A 260 -1.52 -11.99 -19.77
C ARG A 260 -0.22 -11.22 -19.65
N GLY A 261 0.00 -10.59 -18.49
CA GLY A 261 1.25 -9.93 -18.11
C GLY A 261 1.89 -10.64 -16.92
N GLU A 262 3.21 -10.75 -16.95
CA GLU A 262 3.99 -11.29 -15.84
C GLU A 262 5.24 -10.43 -15.64
N VAL A 263 5.49 -10.00 -14.40
CA VAL A 263 6.70 -9.31 -13.99
C VAL A 263 7.31 -10.06 -12.82
N THR A 264 8.59 -10.36 -12.92
CA THR A 264 9.35 -10.96 -11.82
C THR A 264 10.59 -10.11 -11.56
N GLY A 265 10.79 -9.74 -10.31
CA GLY A 265 11.94 -8.93 -9.89
C GLY A 265 11.86 -8.56 -8.42
N VAL A 266 13.00 -8.21 -7.83
CA VAL A 266 13.10 -7.74 -6.43
C VAL A 266 12.40 -8.69 -5.44
N GLY A 267 12.55 -10.02 -5.65
CA GLY A 267 11.92 -11.01 -4.77
C GLY A 267 10.40 -11.14 -4.88
N SER A 268 9.79 -10.44 -5.85
CA SER A 268 8.34 -10.43 -6.07
C SER A 268 7.97 -10.90 -7.48
N LYS A 269 6.82 -11.53 -7.61
CA LYS A 269 6.20 -11.94 -8.88
C LYS A 269 4.78 -11.41 -8.95
N LEU A 270 4.48 -10.70 -10.04
CA LEU A 270 3.18 -10.15 -10.36
C LEU A 270 2.67 -10.80 -11.64
N VAL A 271 1.47 -11.35 -11.62
CA VAL A 271 0.79 -11.91 -12.78
C VAL A 271 -0.57 -11.24 -12.92
N ALA A 272 -0.86 -10.72 -14.12
CA ALA A 272 -2.14 -10.14 -14.46
C ALA A 272 -2.74 -10.87 -15.66
N ASN A 273 -3.92 -11.46 -15.51
CA ASN A 273 -4.70 -12.05 -16.60
C ASN A 273 -5.95 -11.20 -16.80
N GLY A 274 -6.11 -10.60 -17.97
CA GLY A 274 -7.18 -9.64 -18.13
C GLY A 274 -7.60 -9.39 -19.56
N SER A 275 -8.40 -8.35 -19.72
CA SER A 275 -8.86 -7.88 -21.01
C SER A 275 -8.90 -6.36 -21.08
N ILE A 276 -8.55 -5.83 -22.23
CA ILE A 276 -8.62 -4.41 -22.59
C ILE A 276 -9.92 -4.23 -23.37
N THR A 277 -10.80 -3.33 -22.90
CA THR A 277 -12.12 -3.11 -23.49
C THR A 277 -12.04 -2.56 -24.91
N ARG A 278 -11.04 -1.71 -25.17
CA ARG A 278 -10.74 -1.17 -26.51
C ARG A 278 -9.28 -1.43 -26.80
N PRO A 279 -8.97 -2.10 -27.91
CA PRO A 279 -7.59 -2.34 -28.32
C PRO A 279 -6.81 -1.00 -28.33
N PHE A 280 -5.59 -1.02 -27.79
CA PHE A 280 -4.72 0.14 -27.60
C PHE A 280 -5.17 1.19 -26.57
N ASP A 281 -6.31 1.02 -25.91
CA ASP A 281 -6.69 1.86 -24.77
C ASP A 281 -6.18 1.21 -23.47
N LEU A 282 -4.89 1.37 -23.21
CA LEU A 282 -4.26 0.88 -21.98
C LEU A 282 -4.75 1.62 -20.73
N GLY A 283 -5.50 2.70 -20.89
CA GLY A 283 -6.14 3.43 -19.79
C GLY A 283 -7.31 2.68 -19.16
N HIS A 284 -7.91 1.69 -19.85
CA HIS A 284 -9.10 0.98 -19.37
C HIS A 284 -8.95 -0.53 -19.56
N PHE A 285 -8.73 -1.24 -18.47
CA PHE A 285 -8.70 -2.71 -18.48
C PHE A 285 -9.20 -3.32 -17.17
N ASN A 286 -9.62 -4.57 -17.26
CA ASN A 286 -9.92 -5.43 -16.13
C ASN A 286 -9.01 -6.64 -16.15
N ALA A 287 -8.49 -7.03 -14.98
CA ALA A 287 -7.61 -8.19 -14.87
C ALA A 287 -7.78 -8.87 -13.52
N THR A 288 -7.54 -10.16 -13.45
CA THR A 288 -7.25 -10.84 -12.19
C THR A 288 -5.75 -10.69 -11.93
N LEU A 289 -5.43 -10.09 -10.79
CA LEU A 289 -4.07 -9.90 -10.32
C LEU A 289 -3.70 -11.01 -9.35
N SER A 290 -2.53 -11.61 -9.51
CA SER A 290 -1.88 -12.46 -8.50
C SER A 290 -0.50 -11.89 -8.22
N LEU A 291 -0.24 -11.61 -6.96
CA LEU A 291 0.96 -10.96 -6.46
C LEU A 291 1.55 -11.77 -5.33
N GLN A 292 2.83 -12.12 -5.39
CA GLN A 292 3.52 -12.86 -4.34
C GLN A 292 4.98 -12.41 -4.22
N GLY A 293 5.51 -12.49 -3.01
CA GLY A 293 6.90 -12.09 -2.75
C GLY A 293 7.32 -12.34 -1.30
N ARG A 294 8.56 -11.93 -1.00
CA ARG A 294 9.16 -12.12 0.32
C ARG A 294 8.82 -10.97 1.27
N ASP A 295 8.71 -9.76 0.77
CA ASP A 295 8.39 -8.55 1.54
C ASP A 295 7.51 -7.64 0.68
N LEU A 296 6.39 -7.17 1.24
CA LEU A 296 5.48 -6.27 0.53
C LEU A 296 6.12 -4.91 0.23
N ALA A 297 7.11 -4.48 1.03
CA ALA A 297 7.85 -3.25 0.79
C ALA A 297 8.60 -3.24 -0.54
N ASP A 298 8.97 -4.40 -1.07
CA ASP A 298 9.64 -4.56 -2.37
C ASP A 298 8.75 -4.14 -3.55
N ILE A 299 7.41 -4.15 -3.38
CA ILE A 299 6.45 -3.72 -4.41
C ILE A 299 6.65 -2.25 -4.80
N TYR A 300 7.17 -1.42 -3.89
CA TYR A 300 7.47 -0.01 -4.20
C TYR A 300 8.32 0.13 -5.46
N LEU A 301 9.33 -0.71 -5.62
CA LEU A 301 10.22 -0.65 -6.79
C LEU A 301 9.48 -1.00 -8.10
N LEU A 302 8.51 -1.92 -8.05
CA LEU A 302 7.71 -2.31 -9.21
C LEU A 302 6.59 -1.32 -9.54
N THR A 303 5.91 -0.79 -8.52
CA THR A 303 4.66 -0.03 -8.69
C THR A 303 4.77 1.44 -8.31
N GLY A 304 5.77 1.80 -7.49
CA GLY A 304 5.89 3.12 -6.85
C GLY A 304 4.86 3.34 -5.73
N ILE A 305 4.19 2.28 -5.25
CA ILE A 305 3.25 2.33 -4.13
C ILE A 305 4.02 1.97 -2.85
N THR A 306 4.02 2.87 -1.88
CA THR A 306 4.64 2.61 -0.58
C THR A 306 3.80 1.64 0.23
N THR A 307 4.42 0.54 0.62
CA THR A 307 3.86 -0.50 1.48
C THR A 307 4.81 -0.77 2.63
N PRO A 308 4.31 -1.24 3.79
CA PRO A 308 5.15 -1.57 4.93
C PRO A 308 5.98 -2.84 4.68
N ASN A 309 7.03 -3.04 5.46
CA ASN A 309 7.74 -4.31 5.54
C ASN A 309 6.81 -5.39 6.08
N THR A 310 6.85 -6.58 5.49
CA THR A 310 6.00 -7.70 5.89
C THR A 310 6.75 -9.03 5.78
N PRO A 311 6.25 -10.10 6.42
CA PRO A 311 6.62 -11.46 6.05
C PRO A 311 6.24 -11.80 4.60
N PRO A 312 6.65 -12.96 4.07
CA PRO A 312 6.25 -13.43 2.75
C PRO A 312 4.73 -13.37 2.55
N TYR A 313 4.34 -12.95 1.35
CA TYR A 313 2.93 -12.68 1.05
C TYR A 313 2.49 -13.31 -0.26
N ARG A 314 1.17 -13.55 -0.36
CA ARG A 314 0.45 -13.88 -1.61
C ARG A 314 -0.91 -13.20 -1.56
N ILE A 315 -1.23 -12.41 -2.58
CA ILE A 315 -2.47 -11.64 -2.70
C ILE A 315 -3.05 -11.86 -4.10
N GLU A 316 -4.36 -12.08 -4.18
CA GLU A 316 -5.09 -12.24 -5.42
C GLU A 316 -6.34 -11.37 -5.38
N GLY A 317 -6.74 -10.78 -6.51
CA GLY A 317 -7.93 -9.93 -6.56
C GLY A 317 -8.26 -9.44 -7.96
N ALA A 318 -9.41 -8.78 -8.09
CA ALA A 318 -9.87 -8.18 -9.33
C ALA A 318 -9.32 -6.76 -9.48
N LEU A 319 -8.40 -6.57 -10.43
CA LEU A 319 -7.79 -5.28 -10.74
C LEU A 319 -8.56 -4.61 -11.89
N THR A 320 -9.02 -3.40 -11.66
CA THR A 320 -9.61 -2.53 -12.68
C THR A 320 -8.77 -1.28 -12.82
N ARG A 321 -8.48 -0.88 -14.04
CA ARG A 321 -7.87 0.41 -14.36
C ARG A 321 -8.86 1.30 -15.11
N SER A 322 -8.98 2.55 -14.66
CA SER A 322 -9.71 3.62 -15.35
C SER A 322 -8.85 4.89 -15.32
N ASN A 323 -8.17 5.16 -16.42
CA ASN A 323 -7.16 6.22 -16.58
C ASN A 323 -6.01 6.11 -15.56
N ALA A 324 -5.90 7.07 -14.65
CA ALA A 324 -4.91 7.08 -13.58
C ALA A 324 -5.32 6.26 -12.34
N LYS A 325 -6.61 5.88 -12.26
CA LYS A 325 -7.17 5.17 -11.12
C LYS A 325 -7.06 3.66 -11.30
N PHE A 326 -6.48 2.99 -10.31
CA PHE A 326 -6.40 1.54 -10.17
C PHE A 326 -7.23 1.13 -8.95
N THR A 327 -8.06 0.12 -9.11
CA THR A 327 -8.86 -0.44 -8.02
C THR A 327 -8.67 -1.94 -7.99
N LEU A 328 -8.22 -2.46 -6.86
CA LEU A 328 -8.12 -3.89 -6.57
C LEU A 328 -9.28 -4.23 -5.63
N ASN A 329 -10.32 -4.85 -6.16
CA ASN A 329 -11.54 -5.20 -5.44
C ASN A 329 -11.48 -6.64 -4.94
N ASP A 330 -12.14 -6.86 -3.78
CA ASP A 330 -12.34 -8.18 -3.20
C ASP A 330 -11.05 -9.01 -3.16
N PHE A 331 -9.92 -8.35 -2.90
CA PHE A 331 -8.69 -9.09 -2.82
C PHE A 331 -8.68 -10.01 -1.60
N THR A 332 -8.07 -11.15 -1.77
CA THR A 332 -7.84 -12.13 -0.71
C THR A 332 -6.38 -12.56 -0.74
N GLY A 333 -5.85 -12.94 0.42
CA GLY A 333 -4.48 -13.38 0.45
C GLY A 333 -3.98 -13.75 1.84
N ARG A 334 -2.66 -13.90 1.90
CA ARG A 334 -1.91 -14.15 3.14
C ARG A 334 -0.70 -13.25 3.20
N ILE A 335 -0.40 -12.78 4.41
CA ILE A 335 0.83 -12.10 4.78
C ILE A 335 1.37 -12.85 6.00
N GLY A 336 2.48 -13.58 5.83
CA GLY A 336 2.94 -14.52 6.86
C GLY A 336 1.91 -15.59 7.18
N SER A 337 1.51 -15.65 8.44
CA SER A 337 0.46 -16.52 8.97
C SER A 337 -0.93 -15.89 8.96
N SER A 338 -1.01 -14.57 8.74
CA SER A 338 -2.25 -13.80 8.74
C SER A 338 -2.98 -13.92 7.41
N ASP A 339 -4.31 -14.07 7.43
CA ASP A 339 -5.15 -13.87 6.27
C ASP A 339 -5.47 -12.37 6.09
N VAL A 340 -5.61 -11.94 4.85
CA VAL A 340 -5.98 -10.57 4.50
C VAL A 340 -7.00 -10.57 3.38
N SER A 341 -7.96 -9.64 3.46
CA SER A 341 -8.96 -9.42 2.41
C SER A 341 -9.40 -7.96 2.40
N GLY A 342 -9.95 -7.49 1.29
CA GLY A 342 -10.47 -6.13 1.24
C GLY A 342 -10.37 -5.47 -0.12
N ASP A 343 -10.32 -4.14 -0.11
CA ASP A 343 -10.30 -3.30 -1.29
C ASP A 343 -9.15 -2.29 -1.20
N LEU A 344 -8.54 -2.02 -2.35
CA LEU A 344 -7.47 -1.04 -2.48
C LEU A 344 -7.73 -0.17 -3.71
N THR A 345 -7.71 1.14 -3.53
CA THR A 345 -7.76 2.11 -4.62
C THR A 345 -6.49 2.94 -4.64
N VAL A 346 -5.89 3.08 -5.80
CA VAL A 346 -4.74 3.96 -6.05
C VAL A 346 -5.14 4.95 -7.13
N ASP A 347 -5.03 6.23 -6.84
CA ASP A 347 -5.37 7.32 -7.76
C ASP A 347 -4.26 8.36 -7.78
N LYS A 348 -4.25 9.21 -8.81
CA LYS A 348 -3.38 10.39 -8.89
C LYS A 348 -4.23 11.64 -8.70
N VAL A 349 -3.98 12.37 -7.62
CA VAL A 349 -4.66 13.62 -7.28
C VAL A 349 -3.64 14.76 -7.35
N GLY A 350 -3.68 15.57 -8.41
CA GLY A 350 -2.61 16.50 -8.72
C GLY A 350 -1.30 15.75 -9.02
N ASP A 351 -0.21 16.14 -8.37
CA ASP A 351 1.09 15.47 -8.53
C ASP A 351 1.32 14.32 -7.53
N ARG A 352 0.42 14.12 -6.58
CA ARG A 352 0.56 13.11 -5.53
C ARG A 352 -0.28 11.87 -5.81
N ARG A 353 0.24 10.71 -5.41
CA ARG A 353 -0.54 9.47 -5.40
C ARG A 353 -1.37 9.40 -4.13
N ARG A 354 -2.60 8.99 -4.27
CA ARG A 354 -3.50 8.69 -3.16
C ARG A 354 -3.81 7.21 -3.12
N VAL A 355 -3.65 6.61 -1.93
CA VAL A 355 -3.90 5.17 -1.70
C VAL A 355 -4.95 5.03 -0.60
N ASP A 356 -6.12 4.54 -0.95
CA ASP A 356 -7.20 4.26 -0.01
C ASP A 356 -7.41 2.75 0.10
N ALA A 357 -7.36 2.21 1.33
CA ALA A 357 -7.45 0.79 1.58
C ALA A 357 -8.43 0.45 2.71
N VAL A 358 -9.20 -0.62 2.50
CA VAL A 358 -9.98 -1.28 3.54
C VAL A 358 -9.48 -2.72 3.65
N ILE A 359 -8.90 -3.07 4.79
CA ILE A 359 -8.26 -4.37 5.00
C ILE A 359 -8.92 -5.07 6.18
N ASN A 360 -9.34 -6.29 5.95
CA ASN A 360 -9.93 -7.17 6.96
C ASN A 360 -9.08 -8.43 7.11
N SER A 361 -8.96 -8.92 8.34
CA SER A 361 -8.31 -10.18 8.69
C SER A 361 -9.23 -10.98 9.62
N ARG A 362 -9.50 -12.24 9.32
CA ARG A 362 -10.22 -13.13 10.21
C ARG A 362 -9.30 -13.72 11.27
N LEU A 363 -8.04 -13.89 10.91
CA LEU A 363 -6.98 -14.39 11.80
C LEU A 363 -5.69 -13.61 11.55
N LEU A 364 -5.37 -12.69 12.47
CA LEU A 364 -4.13 -11.94 12.50
C LEU A 364 -3.12 -12.63 13.40
N ASP A 365 -1.94 -12.92 12.90
CA ASP A 365 -0.80 -13.26 13.74
C ASP A 365 -0.10 -11.96 14.18
N ILE A 366 0.02 -11.77 15.50
CA ILE A 366 0.60 -10.51 16.03
C ILE A 366 2.07 -10.34 15.63
N ASP A 367 2.77 -11.44 15.38
CA ASP A 367 4.17 -11.42 14.97
C ASP A 367 4.32 -10.85 13.55
N ASP A 368 3.33 -11.08 12.66
CA ASP A 368 3.29 -10.44 11.34
C ASP A 368 3.11 -8.93 11.46
N LEU A 369 2.28 -8.47 12.41
CA LEU A 369 2.07 -7.03 12.67
C LEU A 369 3.33 -6.37 13.26
N MET A 370 4.08 -7.08 14.10
CA MET A 370 5.32 -6.56 14.67
C MET A 370 6.39 -6.29 13.61
N THR A 371 6.40 -7.03 12.51
CA THR A 371 7.30 -6.77 11.36
C THR A 371 7.02 -5.39 10.74
N VAL A 372 5.76 -4.98 10.67
CA VAL A 372 5.35 -3.64 10.19
C VAL A 372 5.91 -2.53 11.10
N LEU A 373 6.05 -2.80 12.39
CA LEU A 373 6.60 -1.88 13.39
C LEU A 373 8.14 -1.93 13.52
N GLY A 374 8.82 -2.64 12.61
CA GLY A 374 10.28 -2.72 12.57
C GLY A 374 10.88 -3.87 13.39
N GLY A 375 10.08 -4.88 13.76
CA GLY A 375 10.59 -6.12 14.34
C GLY A 375 11.38 -6.94 13.31
N LYS A 376 12.46 -7.60 13.73
CA LYS A 376 13.24 -8.49 12.87
C LYS A 376 12.83 -9.94 13.11
N PRO A 377 12.51 -10.72 12.07
CA PRO A 377 12.24 -12.14 12.21
C PRO A 377 13.54 -12.89 12.54
N GLN A 378 13.54 -13.69 13.60
CA GLN A 378 14.59 -14.65 13.92
C GLN A 378 14.03 -16.06 13.90
N VAL A 379 14.70 -16.96 13.18
CA VAL A 379 14.37 -18.38 13.18
C VAL A 379 15.04 -19.02 14.39
N THR A 380 14.25 -19.56 15.32
CA THR A 380 14.77 -20.33 16.45
C THR A 380 15.20 -21.73 16.00
N SER A 381 16.07 -22.40 16.79
CA SER A 381 16.59 -23.75 16.53
C SER A 381 15.49 -24.83 16.34
N GLY A 382 14.22 -24.51 16.65
CA GLY A 382 13.04 -25.36 16.41
C GLY A 382 12.23 -25.01 15.15
N GLY A 383 12.75 -24.17 14.26
CA GLY A 383 12.06 -23.78 13.02
C GLY A 383 10.94 -22.74 13.19
N ASN A 384 10.68 -22.28 14.41
CA ASN A 384 9.70 -21.22 14.66
C ASN A 384 10.35 -19.85 14.46
N THR A 385 9.70 -18.97 13.72
CA THR A 385 10.12 -17.58 13.58
C THR A 385 9.62 -16.79 14.79
N VAL A 386 10.55 -16.23 15.57
CA VAL A 386 10.24 -15.32 16.68
C VAL A 386 10.72 -13.95 16.29
N LEU A 387 9.87 -12.93 16.41
CA LEU A 387 10.28 -11.55 16.20
C LEU A 387 10.99 -11.04 17.44
N THR A 388 12.16 -10.48 17.23
CA THR A 388 12.94 -9.82 18.28
C THR A 388 13.02 -8.33 17.98
N SER A 389 13.21 -7.53 19.03
CA SER A 389 13.50 -6.10 18.92
C SER A 389 14.83 -5.79 18.20
N GLY A 390 15.53 -6.82 17.74
CA GLY A 390 16.90 -6.68 17.21
C GLY A 390 17.98 -6.72 18.29
N ARG A 391 17.62 -6.56 19.56
CA ARG A 391 18.51 -6.64 20.72
C ARG A 391 17.98 -7.69 21.71
N PRO A 392 18.74 -8.72 22.06
CA PRO A 392 18.30 -9.74 23.03
C PRO A 392 17.87 -9.11 24.37
N GLY A 393 16.71 -9.51 24.88
CA GLY A 393 16.19 -9.04 26.16
C GLY A 393 15.59 -7.63 26.16
N ARG A 394 15.33 -7.02 24.99
CA ARG A 394 14.69 -5.72 24.85
C ARG A 394 13.25 -5.85 24.36
N LEU A 395 12.39 -4.88 24.71
CA LEU A 395 10.98 -4.83 24.34
C LEU A 395 10.73 -4.00 23.08
N LEU A 396 11.45 -2.88 22.92
CA LEU A 396 11.18 -1.87 21.91
C LEU A 396 11.92 -2.18 20.60
N PRO A 397 11.23 -2.29 19.45
CA PRO A 397 11.87 -2.44 18.15
C PRO A 397 12.78 -1.25 17.80
N ASP A 398 13.99 -1.52 17.34
CA ASP A 398 15.00 -0.51 16.99
C ASP A 398 15.22 -0.36 15.47
N ALA A 399 14.57 -1.20 14.64
CA ALA A 399 14.67 -1.06 13.20
C ALA A 399 14.00 0.24 12.72
N PRO A 400 14.63 0.99 11.80
CA PRO A 400 14.06 2.22 11.29
C PRO A 400 12.71 1.99 10.62
N LEU A 401 11.74 2.83 10.94
CA LEU A 401 10.49 2.95 10.20
C LEU A 401 10.78 3.73 8.92
N ASN A 402 10.52 3.17 7.74
CA ASN A 402 10.76 3.80 6.44
C ASN A 402 9.76 4.94 6.16
N VAL A 403 9.68 5.89 7.08
CA VAL A 403 8.68 6.98 7.06
C VAL A 403 8.94 8.02 5.97
N GLU A 404 10.13 8.04 5.36
CA GLU A 404 10.46 8.94 4.25
C GLU A 404 9.51 8.74 3.07
N ARG A 405 9.09 7.49 2.84
CA ARG A 405 8.12 7.14 1.78
C ARG A 405 6.72 7.70 2.03
N LEU A 406 6.38 8.09 3.26
CA LEU A 406 5.10 8.73 3.60
C LEU A 406 4.99 10.15 3.03
N ARG A 407 6.12 10.77 2.64
CA ARG A 407 6.13 12.14 2.10
C ARG A 407 5.61 12.24 0.67
N VAL A 408 5.67 11.15 -0.10
CA VAL A 408 5.38 11.15 -1.54
C VAL A 408 3.96 10.70 -1.89
N MET A 409 3.17 10.32 -0.90
CA MET A 409 1.80 9.84 -1.12
C MET A 409 0.85 10.36 -0.03
N ASP A 410 -0.43 10.32 -0.34
CA ASP A 410 -1.52 10.52 0.61
C ASP A 410 -2.42 9.27 0.64
N GLY A 411 -3.31 9.15 1.61
CA GLY A 411 -4.24 8.03 1.61
C GLY A 411 -4.97 7.81 2.92
N SER A 412 -5.76 6.74 2.92
CA SER A 412 -6.47 6.27 4.12
C SER A 412 -6.41 4.75 4.23
N LEU A 413 -6.40 4.25 5.45
CA LEU A 413 -6.45 2.83 5.75
C LEU A 413 -7.51 2.59 6.83
N LYS A 414 -8.41 1.63 6.60
CA LYS A 414 -9.26 1.04 7.63
C LYS A 414 -8.87 -0.42 7.79
N PHE A 415 -8.32 -0.74 8.95
CA PHE A 415 -7.88 -2.09 9.28
C PHE A 415 -8.74 -2.70 10.38
N ARG A 416 -9.18 -3.95 10.21
CA ARG A 416 -9.97 -4.70 11.20
C ARG A 416 -9.49 -6.15 11.23
N ALA A 417 -9.15 -6.64 12.42
CA ALA A 417 -8.86 -8.04 12.67
C ALA A 417 -9.84 -8.62 13.69
N GLU A 418 -10.52 -9.71 13.34
CA GLU A 418 -11.57 -10.33 14.16
C GLU A 418 -11.01 -11.25 15.24
N ARG A 419 -9.92 -11.92 14.96
CA ARG A 419 -9.21 -12.82 15.87
C ARG A 419 -7.72 -12.61 15.75
N VAL A 420 -7.04 -12.66 16.89
CA VAL A 420 -5.58 -12.52 16.95
C VAL A 420 -4.99 -13.79 17.53
N LYS A 421 -3.96 -14.32 16.86
CA LYS A 421 -3.19 -15.48 17.30
C LYS A 421 -1.89 -14.99 17.93
N ARG A 422 -1.69 -15.29 19.20
CA ARG A 422 -0.38 -15.20 19.86
C ARG A 422 -0.37 -16.04 21.14
N ASN A 423 0.81 -16.58 21.51
CA ASN A 423 0.94 -17.49 22.63
C ASN A 423 0.81 -16.85 24.02
N ASN A 424 1.05 -15.54 24.17
CA ASN A 424 1.14 -14.88 25.49
C ASN A 424 0.29 -13.60 25.64
N LEU A 425 -0.48 -13.18 24.63
CA LEU A 425 -1.37 -12.01 24.74
C LEU A 425 -2.80 -12.39 24.42
N ASP A 426 -3.70 -12.09 25.35
CA ASP A 426 -5.14 -12.35 25.23
C ASP A 426 -5.86 -11.36 24.29
N VAL A 427 -5.22 -10.90 23.21
CA VAL A 427 -5.81 -10.00 22.24
C VAL A 427 -6.82 -10.75 21.38
N ARG A 428 -8.05 -10.26 21.32
CA ARG A 428 -9.14 -10.85 20.52
C ARG A 428 -9.33 -10.12 19.20
N LYS A 429 -9.36 -8.79 19.24
CA LYS A 429 -9.61 -7.96 18.08
C LYS A 429 -8.60 -6.81 18.02
N VAL A 430 -8.25 -6.41 16.80
CA VAL A 430 -7.45 -5.21 16.53
C VAL A 430 -8.18 -4.39 15.47
N SER A 431 -8.22 -3.08 15.67
CA SER A 431 -8.67 -2.15 14.64
C SER A 431 -7.82 -0.89 14.62
N ALA A 432 -7.64 -0.34 13.43
CA ALA A 432 -6.95 0.93 13.24
C ALA A 432 -7.53 1.66 12.02
N ASP A 433 -7.82 2.93 12.19
CA ASP A 433 -8.11 3.85 11.10
C ASP A 433 -6.94 4.81 10.97
N ALA A 434 -6.41 4.95 9.77
CA ALA A 434 -5.27 5.79 9.49
C ALA A 434 -5.56 6.73 8.32
N VAL A 435 -5.08 7.97 8.43
CA VAL A 435 -5.09 8.97 7.36
C VAL A 435 -3.69 9.51 7.20
N LEU A 436 -3.16 9.42 5.97
CA LEU A 436 -1.89 10.00 5.58
C LEU A 436 -2.15 11.20 4.69
N LYS A 437 -1.68 12.36 5.13
CA LYS A 437 -1.78 13.59 4.36
C LYS A 437 -0.53 14.44 4.54
N ASP A 438 0.07 14.87 3.43
CA ASP A 438 1.24 15.76 3.41
C ASP A 438 2.40 15.30 4.31
N GLY A 439 2.67 13.98 4.33
CA GLY A 439 3.71 13.37 5.15
C GLY A 439 3.37 13.25 6.64
N VAL A 440 2.12 13.51 7.02
CA VAL A 440 1.63 13.30 8.38
C VAL A 440 0.68 12.11 8.40
N LEU A 441 1.05 11.06 9.14
CA LEU A 441 0.22 9.89 9.39
C LEU A 441 -0.52 10.07 10.72
N ASP A 442 -1.84 10.03 10.68
CA ASP A 442 -2.73 10.10 11.82
C ASP A 442 -3.49 8.77 11.95
N LEU A 443 -3.24 8.03 13.04
CA LEU A 443 -3.94 6.79 13.37
C LEU A 443 -4.96 7.11 14.47
N ASN A 444 -6.24 7.15 14.10
CA ASN A 444 -7.32 7.50 15.02
C ASN A 444 -8.66 6.88 14.56
N PRO A 445 -9.23 5.91 15.30
CA PRO A 445 -8.68 5.27 16.51
C PRO A 445 -7.72 4.12 16.20
N VAL A 446 -6.91 3.75 17.19
CA VAL A 446 -6.26 2.43 17.29
C VAL A 446 -6.85 1.72 18.50
N ALA A 447 -7.35 0.50 18.30
CA ALA A 447 -8.01 -0.23 19.38
C ALA A 447 -7.59 -1.72 19.39
N PHE A 448 -7.32 -2.21 20.61
CA PHE A 448 -7.09 -3.62 20.90
C PHE A 448 -8.13 -4.08 21.93
N THR A 449 -8.90 -5.09 21.59
CA THR A 449 -9.83 -5.73 22.52
C THR A 449 -9.20 -7.01 23.04
N PHE A 450 -9.10 -7.15 24.34
CA PHE A 450 -8.60 -8.35 25.03
C PHE A 450 -9.76 -9.27 25.42
N ASN A 451 -9.47 -10.43 26.00
CA ASN A 451 -10.51 -11.26 26.62
C ASN A 451 -11.21 -10.50 27.77
N ARG A 452 -10.44 -9.76 28.54
CA ARG A 452 -10.93 -8.79 29.51
C ARG A 452 -10.18 -7.47 29.32
N GLY A 453 -10.94 -6.38 29.15
CA GLY A 453 -10.39 -5.04 28.94
C GLY A 453 -10.13 -4.67 27.49
N GLU A 454 -9.73 -3.43 27.32
CA GLU A 454 -9.45 -2.81 26.04
C GLU A 454 -8.30 -1.79 26.14
N LEU A 455 -7.55 -1.65 25.06
CA LEU A 455 -6.58 -0.57 24.85
C LEU A 455 -7.02 0.26 23.66
N ASN A 456 -7.33 1.51 23.89
CA ASN A 456 -7.77 2.46 22.87
C ASN A 456 -6.85 3.67 22.85
N GLY A 457 -6.59 4.22 21.67
CA GLY A 457 -5.78 5.41 21.59
C GLY A 457 -5.61 5.98 20.21
N THR A 458 -4.67 6.90 20.11
CA THR A 458 -4.28 7.59 18.89
C THR A 458 -2.76 7.59 18.76
N ALA A 459 -2.27 7.59 17.51
CA ALA A 459 -0.87 7.79 17.23
C ALA A 459 -0.72 8.71 16.02
N LYS A 460 0.15 9.71 16.11
CA LYS A 460 0.43 10.65 15.03
C LYS A 460 1.92 10.66 14.73
N ILE A 461 2.29 10.52 13.46
CA ILE A 461 3.68 10.54 13.00
C ILE A 461 3.82 11.64 11.95
N ASN A 462 4.60 12.66 12.28
CA ASN A 462 4.96 13.72 11.35
C ASN A 462 6.32 13.40 10.72
N ALA A 463 6.30 12.95 9.46
CA ALA A 463 7.47 12.56 8.68
C ALA A 463 8.00 13.68 7.76
N THR A 464 7.55 14.94 7.92
CA THR A 464 7.97 16.06 7.06
C THR A 464 9.45 16.43 7.23
N ARG A 465 10.07 16.02 8.35
CA ARG A 465 11.49 16.24 8.68
C ARG A 465 12.27 14.92 8.61
N ASP A 466 13.59 14.98 8.53
CA ASP A 466 14.47 13.81 8.44
C ASP A 466 14.41 12.92 9.69
N VAL A 467 14.17 13.51 10.85
CA VAL A 467 13.80 12.79 12.06
C VAL A 467 12.30 13.00 12.29
N PRO A 468 11.48 11.95 12.16
CA PRO A 468 10.04 12.04 12.40
C PRO A 468 9.76 12.47 13.83
N TYR A 469 8.67 13.21 14.02
CA TYR A 469 8.14 13.54 15.34
C TYR A 469 6.84 12.77 15.55
N SER A 470 6.78 11.99 16.60
CA SER A 470 5.63 11.14 16.92
C SER A 470 4.94 11.57 18.20
N ALA A 471 3.62 11.37 18.28
CA ALA A 471 2.82 11.57 19.48
C ALA A 471 1.83 10.43 19.64
N ILE A 472 1.70 9.88 20.85
CA ILE A 472 0.74 8.83 21.19
C ILE A 472 -0.07 9.21 22.43
N ASP A 473 -1.34 8.77 22.47
CA ASP A 473 -2.20 8.82 23.68
C ASP A 473 -3.00 7.52 23.73
N PHE A 474 -2.52 6.55 24.50
CA PHE A 474 -3.18 5.25 24.68
C PHE A 474 -3.76 5.11 26.07
N ARG A 475 -4.93 4.51 26.16
CA ARG A 475 -5.66 4.25 27.41
C ARG A 475 -6.02 2.78 27.49
N LEU A 476 -5.57 2.14 28.56
CA LEU A 476 -5.89 0.77 28.94
C LEU A 476 -7.03 0.77 29.94
N ARG A 477 -8.06 -0.04 29.75
CA ARG A 477 -9.20 -0.16 30.65
C ARG A 477 -9.55 -1.62 30.89
N GLY A 478 -9.70 -1.98 32.15
CA GLY A 478 -10.23 -3.28 32.54
C GLY A 478 -9.33 -4.48 32.26
N TYR A 479 -8.03 -4.24 31.98
CA TYR A 479 -7.08 -5.32 31.72
C TYR A 479 -6.73 -6.04 33.04
N PRO A 480 -6.71 -7.40 33.07
CA PRO A 480 -6.47 -8.12 34.30
C PRO A 480 -5.02 -7.97 34.78
N LEU A 481 -4.86 -7.58 36.04
CA LEU A 481 -3.54 -7.39 36.66
C LEU A 481 -2.72 -8.70 36.67
N GLU A 482 -3.40 -9.84 36.86
CA GLU A 482 -2.81 -11.17 36.82
C GLU A 482 -2.19 -11.56 35.47
N SER A 483 -2.59 -10.88 34.39
CA SER A 483 -1.94 -11.06 33.06
C SER A 483 -0.67 -10.25 32.89
N ILE A 484 -0.47 -9.21 33.70
CA ILE A 484 0.77 -8.40 33.70
C ILE A 484 1.82 -9.02 34.60
N ILE A 485 1.41 -9.50 35.78
CA ILE A 485 2.29 -10.08 36.79
C ILE A 485 2.12 -11.59 36.78
N PRO A 486 3.14 -12.35 36.35
CA PRO A 486 3.01 -13.79 36.17
C PRO A 486 2.74 -14.51 37.50
N ALA A 487 1.94 -15.57 37.41
CA ALA A 487 1.68 -16.45 38.54
C ALA A 487 2.96 -17.13 39.03
N ARG A 488 3.11 -17.26 40.35
CA ARG A 488 4.18 -18.03 40.98
C ARG A 488 3.60 -19.29 41.61
N ASN A 489 4.20 -20.45 41.34
CA ASN A 489 3.70 -21.75 41.81
C ASN A 489 2.23 -22.03 41.46
N GLY A 490 1.81 -21.68 40.24
CA GLY A 490 0.48 -21.97 39.71
C GLY A 490 -0.67 -21.09 40.24
N ALA A 491 -0.43 -20.24 41.22
CA ALA A 491 -1.44 -19.33 41.74
C ALA A 491 -1.09 -17.85 41.40
N PRO A 492 -2.09 -17.01 41.04
CA PRO A 492 -1.83 -15.59 40.76
C PRO A 492 -1.33 -14.88 42.02
N THR A 493 -0.26 -14.10 41.83
CA THR A 493 0.32 -13.29 42.92
C THR A 493 -0.57 -12.12 43.28
N VAL A 494 -1.17 -11.52 42.27
CA VAL A 494 -2.11 -10.38 42.37
C VAL A 494 -3.25 -10.59 41.39
N THR A 495 -4.41 -10.06 41.71
CA THR A 495 -5.60 -10.02 40.85
C THR A 495 -6.25 -8.66 40.93
N GLY A 496 -6.86 -8.21 39.84
CA GLY A 496 -7.56 -6.94 39.81
C GLY A 496 -7.74 -6.39 38.40
N SER A 497 -8.46 -5.30 38.31
CA SER A 497 -8.68 -4.58 37.05
C SER A 497 -7.69 -3.41 36.96
N THR A 498 -6.97 -3.32 35.84
CA THR A 498 -5.98 -2.26 35.61
C THR A 498 -6.53 -1.22 34.67
N LEU A 499 -6.31 0.05 35.01
CA LEU A 499 -6.44 1.20 34.14
C LEU A 499 -5.04 1.74 33.85
N GLY A 500 -4.80 2.23 32.64
CA GLY A 500 -3.51 2.80 32.30
C GLY A 500 -3.63 3.90 31.25
N ARG A 501 -2.69 4.81 31.24
CA ARG A 501 -2.55 5.82 30.19
C ARG A 501 -1.07 6.03 29.89
N ALA A 502 -0.76 6.07 28.59
CA ALA A 502 0.55 6.49 28.10
C ALA A 502 0.36 7.61 27.10
N LYS A 503 0.75 8.83 27.47
CA LYS A 503 0.73 10.01 26.61
C LYS A 503 2.15 10.49 26.43
N LEU A 504 2.73 10.22 25.25
CA LEU A 504 4.12 10.50 24.95
C LEU A 504 4.23 11.20 23.61
N GLU A 505 5.21 12.09 23.49
CA GLU A 505 5.59 12.72 22.23
C GLU A 505 7.10 12.92 22.17
N GLY A 506 7.67 12.85 20.95
CA GLY A 506 9.11 13.03 20.76
C GLY A 506 9.59 12.71 19.37
N PRO A 507 10.85 13.00 19.06
CA PRO A 507 11.49 12.62 17.81
C PRO A 507 11.96 11.16 17.88
N GLY A 508 12.02 10.48 16.73
CA GLY A 508 12.62 9.14 16.65
C GLY A 508 12.39 8.47 15.29
N LYS A 509 13.43 7.78 14.80
CA LYS A 509 13.38 6.99 13.54
C LYS A 509 12.87 5.57 13.74
N SER A 510 12.86 5.06 14.96
CA SER A 510 12.33 3.76 15.36
C SER A 510 11.42 3.90 16.58
N VAL A 511 10.73 2.83 16.97
CA VAL A 511 9.91 2.81 18.19
C VAL A 511 10.80 3.00 19.41
N HIS A 512 11.96 2.35 19.47
CA HIS A 512 12.95 2.53 20.52
C HIS A 512 13.46 3.98 20.57
N ASP A 513 13.86 4.53 19.42
CA ASP A 513 14.42 5.88 19.34
C ASP A 513 13.37 6.95 19.75
N PHE A 514 12.11 6.78 19.35
CA PHE A 514 10.99 7.60 19.83
C PHE A 514 10.85 7.54 21.35
N ALA A 515 10.85 6.33 21.93
CA ALA A 515 10.70 6.15 23.37
C ALA A 515 11.88 6.77 24.14
N ALA A 516 13.11 6.57 23.65
CA ALA A 516 14.35 7.12 24.23
C ALA A 516 14.39 8.65 24.25
N ASN A 517 13.69 9.33 23.35
CA ASN A 517 13.67 10.79 23.24
C ASN A 517 12.30 11.40 23.63
N SER A 518 11.38 10.60 24.17
CA SER A 518 10.03 11.03 24.46
C SER A 518 9.93 11.88 25.73
N LYS A 519 8.88 12.71 25.75
CA LYS A 519 8.37 13.43 26.93
C LYS A 519 6.88 13.18 27.09
N GLY A 520 6.37 13.34 28.32
CA GLY A 520 4.95 13.16 28.60
C GLY A 520 4.68 12.50 29.93
N SER A 521 3.72 11.56 29.97
CA SER A 521 3.34 10.84 31.19
C SER A 521 2.94 9.40 30.92
N ILE A 522 3.19 8.54 31.89
CA ILE A 522 2.72 7.16 31.92
C ILE A 522 2.09 6.94 33.29
N SER A 523 0.85 6.47 33.34
CA SER A 523 0.16 6.11 34.58
C SER A 523 -0.45 4.72 34.51
N VAL A 524 -0.38 4.00 35.64
CA VAL A 524 -1.01 2.70 35.85
C VAL A 524 -1.78 2.76 37.16
N ILE A 525 -3.04 2.37 37.14
CA ILE A 525 -3.95 2.45 38.26
C ILE A 525 -4.65 1.10 38.43
N VAL A 526 -4.68 0.59 39.65
CA VAL A 526 -5.49 -0.54 40.09
C VAL A 526 -6.48 -0.01 41.13
N PRO A 527 -7.75 0.26 40.74
CA PRO A 527 -8.74 0.87 41.65
C PRO A 527 -9.07 -0.03 42.84
N HIS A 528 -9.06 -1.33 42.62
CA HIS A 528 -9.26 -2.38 43.64
C HIS A 528 -8.73 -3.71 43.13
N GLY A 529 -8.33 -4.57 44.06
CA GLY A 529 -7.80 -5.86 43.71
C GLY A 529 -7.52 -6.74 44.95
N ARG A 530 -6.83 -7.84 44.71
CA ARG A 530 -6.34 -8.71 45.77
C ARG A 530 -4.90 -9.10 45.49
N MET A 531 -4.08 -9.22 46.53
CA MET A 531 -2.77 -9.82 46.46
C MET A 531 -2.60 -10.92 47.51
N ARG A 532 -1.72 -11.86 47.30
CA ARG A 532 -1.41 -12.87 48.31
C ARG A 532 -0.91 -12.16 49.57
N ALA A 533 -1.43 -12.57 50.74
CA ALA A 533 -1.11 -11.94 52.01
C ALA A 533 0.43 -11.97 52.29
N ALA A 534 1.09 -13.02 51.87
CA ALA A 534 2.56 -13.12 51.97
C ALA A 534 3.29 -11.98 51.24
N PHE A 535 2.78 -11.51 50.08
CA PHE A 535 3.38 -10.38 49.35
C PHE A 535 3.02 -9.02 49.97
N ALA A 536 1.80 -8.89 50.53
CA ALA A 536 1.43 -7.71 51.30
C ALA A 536 2.35 -7.57 52.55
N GLU A 537 2.63 -8.67 53.25
CA GLU A 537 3.56 -8.68 54.38
C GLU A 537 4.98 -8.32 53.95
N LEU A 538 5.46 -8.82 52.80
CA LEU A 538 6.75 -8.44 52.25
C LEU A 538 6.83 -6.95 51.92
N LEU A 539 5.75 -6.35 51.40
CA LEU A 539 5.68 -4.89 51.15
C LEU A 539 5.81 -4.08 52.46
N GLY A 540 5.21 -4.57 53.54
CA GLY A 540 5.37 -4.01 54.90
C GLY A 540 6.69 -4.39 55.58
N ILE A 541 7.57 -5.10 54.87
CA ILE A 541 8.88 -5.54 55.29
C ILE A 541 8.83 -6.42 56.57
N ASN A 542 7.76 -7.17 56.67
CA ASN A 542 7.73 -8.31 57.59
C ASN A 542 8.28 -9.56 56.87
N ALA A 543 9.63 -9.53 56.63
CA ALA A 543 10.29 -10.57 55.87
C ALA A 543 10.12 -11.97 56.49
N SER A 544 10.09 -12.06 57.80
CA SER A 544 9.87 -13.33 58.51
C SER A 544 8.47 -13.86 58.29
N ALA A 545 7.43 -13.07 58.56
CA ALA A 545 6.04 -13.53 58.38
C ALA A 545 5.70 -13.77 56.89
N GLY A 546 6.15 -12.93 55.96
CA GLY A 546 6.01 -13.13 54.55
C GLY A 546 6.70 -14.41 54.07
N LEU A 547 7.91 -14.68 54.49
CA LEU A 547 8.63 -15.89 54.14
C LEU A 547 8.00 -17.15 54.75
N PHE A 548 7.57 -17.12 56.03
CA PHE A 548 6.88 -18.25 56.67
C PHE A 548 5.58 -18.57 55.97
N ARG A 549 4.80 -17.55 55.56
CA ARG A 549 3.56 -17.74 54.80
C ARG A 549 3.83 -18.32 53.39
N LEU A 550 4.90 -17.89 52.72
CA LEU A 550 5.33 -18.45 51.43
C LEU A 550 5.77 -19.90 51.54
N LEU A 551 6.60 -20.23 52.55
CA LEU A 551 7.10 -21.59 52.80
C LEU A 551 6.01 -22.55 53.33
N GLY A 552 5.04 -22.02 54.08
CA GLY A 552 3.87 -22.75 54.59
C GLY A 552 2.77 -22.97 53.57
N GLY A 553 2.93 -22.49 52.28
CA GLY A 553 1.93 -22.64 51.25
C GLY A 553 0.66 -21.83 51.49
N ASP A 554 0.67 -20.78 52.30
CA ASP A 554 -0.48 -19.91 52.61
C ASP A 554 -0.99 -19.24 51.32
N THR A 555 -2.23 -19.49 50.96
CA THR A 555 -2.92 -18.89 49.80
C THR A 555 -3.87 -17.78 50.17
N SER A 556 -3.88 -17.36 51.46
CA SER A 556 -4.69 -16.23 51.90
C SER A 556 -4.38 -14.96 51.09
N THR A 557 -5.37 -14.09 50.92
CA THR A 557 -5.26 -12.86 50.15
C THR A 557 -5.56 -11.63 51.00
N SER A 558 -4.84 -10.56 50.78
CA SER A 558 -5.14 -9.22 51.31
C SER A 558 -5.77 -8.38 50.21
N GLU A 559 -6.67 -7.48 50.58
CA GLU A 559 -7.27 -6.55 49.64
C GLU A 559 -6.27 -5.44 49.26
N ILE A 560 -6.22 -5.14 47.96
CA ILE A 560 -5.64 -3.91 47.44
C ILE A 560 -6.75 -2.89 47.34
N ARG A 561 -6.71 -1.87 48.19
CA ARG A 561 -7.69 -0.75 48.22
C ARG A 561 -7.51 0.13 47.00
N CYS A 562 -6.26 0.48 46.66
CA CYS A 562 -5.83 1.02 45.39
C CYS A 562 -4.34 0.90 45.21
N ALA A 563 -3.90 0.89 43.94
CA ALA A 563 -2.50 1.11 43.58
C ALA A 563 -2.43 2.12 42.43
N VAL A 564 -1.54 3.08 42.56
CA VAL A 564 -1.31 4.16 41.59
C VAL A 564 0.18 4.31 41.35
N ALA A 565 0.60 4.20 40.10
CA ALA A 565 1.95 4.51 39.66
C ALA A 565 1.86 5.54 38.53
N ASP A 566 2.29 6.76 38.78
CA ASP A 566 2.29 7.87 37.84
C ASP A 566 3.70 8.42 37.66
N PHE A 567 4.11 8.54 36.41
CA PHE A 567 5.47 8.93 36.00
C PHE A 567 5.42 10.12 35.04
N ALA A 568 6.30 11.10 35.29
CA ALA A 568 6.63 12.12 34.32
C ALA A 568 7.79 11.64 33.45
N VAL A 569 7.60 11.72 32.13
CA VAL A 569 8.65 11.31 31.16
C VAL A 569 9.32 12.55 30.59
N SER A 570 10.64 12.56 30.57
CA SER A 570 11.45 13.61 29.96
C SER A 570 12.75 13.01 29.42
N GLY A 571 13.03 13.20 28.11
CA GLY A 571 14.18 12.61 27.45
C GLY A 571 14.26 11.08 27.61
N GLY A 572 13.11 10.40 27.50
CA GLY A 572 13.01 8.94 27.64
C GLY A 572 13.11 8.41 29.08
N VAL A 573 13.34 9.28 30.08
CA VAL A 573 13.40 8.86 31.47
C VAL A 573 12.09 9.18 32.17
N ALA A 574 11.38 8.15 32.58
CA ALA A 574 10.15 8.22 33.37
C ALA A 574 10.52 8.30 34.86
N ARG A 575 10.22 9.43 35.49
CA ARG A 575 10.45 9.68 36.93
C ARG A 575 9.14 9.60 37.69
N THR A 576 9.14 8.95 38.82
CA THR A 576 7.98 8.84 39.71
C THR A 576 7.48 10.21 40.14
N ARG A 577 6.21 10.50 39.91
CA ARG A 577 5.46 11.59 40.54
C ARG A 577 4.66 11.08 41.74
N THR A 578 3.99 9.94 41.53
CA THR A 578 3.20 9.26 42.56
C THR A 578 3.39 7.77 42.36
N PHE A 579 3.72 7.08 43.43
CA PHE A 579 3.74 5.62 43.46
C PHE A 579 3.21 5.20 44.86
N VAL A 580 2.01 4.66 44.89
CA VAL A 580 1.33 4.26 46.12
C VAL A 580 0.67 2.90 45.88
N ILE A 581 0.87 1.98 46.81
CA ILE A 581 0.12 0.71 46.89
C ILE A 581 -0.50 0.65 48.28
N ASP A 582 -1.83 0.82 48.33
CA ASP A 582 -2.58 0.78 49.55
C ASP A 582 -3.31 -0.57 49.68
N THR A 583 -2.94 -1.34 50.70
CA THR A 583 -3.54 -2.63 51.04
C THR A 583 -4.15 -2.57 52.45
N THR A 584 -4.93 -3.58 52.80
CA THR A 584 -5.46 -3.68 54.16
C THR A 584 -4.39 -3.56 55.25
N PRO A 585 -3.28 -4.32 55.22
CA PRO A 585 -2.27 -4.28 56.29
C PRO A 585 -1.16 -3.27 56.07
N VAL A 586 -0.95 -2.74 54.84
CA VAL A 586 0.27 -1.98 54.49
C VAL A 586 -0.06 -0.84 53.55
N LEU A 587 0.53 0.31 53.78
CA LEU A 587 0.66 1.42 52.84
C LEU A 587 2.09 1.42 52.32
N ALA A 588 2.31 1.21 51.03
CA ALA A 588 3.62 1.28 50.42
C ALA A 588 3.73 2.47 49.47
N GLN A 589 4.84 3.21 49.58
CA GLN A 589 5.18 4.36 48.73
C GLN A 589 6.44 4.06 47.96
N GLY A 590 6.51 4.49 46.70
CA GLY A 590 7.65 4.23 45.85
C GLY A 590 8.21 5.47 45.19
N SER A 591 9.49 5.39 44.85
CA SER A 591 10.19 6.41 44.07
C SER A 591 11.21 5.74 43.14
N GLY A 592 11.63 6.46 42.10
CA GLY A 592 12.65 5.98 41.18
C GLY A 592 12.45 6.37 39.75
N THR A 593 13.07 5.62 38.86
CA THR A 593 13.09 5.93 37.42
C THR A 593 12.97 4.66 36.58
N ILE A 594 12.38 4.82 35.40
CA ILE A 594 12.38 3.87 34.30
C ILE A 594 13.03 4.57 33.11
N ASP A 595 14.11 4.04 32.61
CA ASP A 595 14.83 4.55 31.43
C ASP A 595 14.39 3.76 30.20
N LEU A 596 13.69 4.42 29.29
CA LEU A 596 13.16 3.82 28.06
C LEU A 596 14.26 3.61 26.99
N ASN A 597 15.40 4.32 27.09
CA ASN A 597 16.52 4.14 26.19
C ASN A 597 17.30 2.87 26.52
N THR A 598 17.63 2.69 27.80
CA THR A 598 18.32 1.47 28.29
C THR A 598 17.32 0.34 28.57
N GLU A 599 16.03 0.61 28.56
CA GLU A 599 14.95 -0.30 28.95
C GLU A 599 15.18 -0.93 30.32
N THR A 600 15.62 -0.10 31.26
CA THR A 600 15.90 -0.50 32.63
C THR A 600 15.07 0.28 33.62
N MET A 601 14.86 -0.32 34.78
CA MET A 601 14.19 0.34 35.89
C MET A 601 15.07 0.34 37.14
N ASN A 602 14.86 1.35 37.98
CA ASN A 602 15.44 1.44 39.33
C ASN A 602 14.39 2.10 40.21
N LEU A 603 13.64 1.28 40.92
CA LEU A 603 12.56 1.69 41.81
C LEU A 603 12.88 1.27 43.24
N LYS A 604 12.55 2.12 44.18
CA LYS A 604 12.63 1.89 45.62
C LYS A 604 11.25 2.00 46.21
N ILE A 605 10.82 1.02 46.99
CA ILE A 605 9.51 0.93 47.61
C ILE A 605 9.69 0.82 49.10
N ASP A 606 9.12 1.78 49.84
CA ASP A 606 9.09 1.82 51.28
C ASP A 606 7.67 1.48 51.74
N GLY A 607 7.54 0.51 52.65
CA GLY A 607 6.23 0.08 53.17
C GLY A 607 6.10 0.47 54.63
N GLU A 608 4.91 0.93 54.99
CA GLU A 608 4.48 1.25 56.35
C GLU A 608 3.30 0.40 56.76
N THR A 609 3.37 -0.20 57.97
CA THR A 609 2.28 -1.05 58.45
C THR A 609 1.17 -0.27 59.07
N LYS A 610 -0.08 -0.72 58.91
CA LYS A 610 -1.29 -0.15 59.52
C LYS A 610 -1.67 -0.85 60.82
N GLU A 611 -1.00 -1.96 61.12
CA GLU A 611 -1.21 -2.76 62.31
C GLU A 611 0.06 -2.81 63.12
N ALA A 612 -0.08 -2.76 64.44
CA ALA A 612 1.06 -2.84 65.37
C ALA A 612 1.81 -4.17 65.22
N ARG A 613 3.17 -4.12 65.18
CA ARG A 613 4.02 -5.27 64.98
C ARG A 613 5.23 -5.25 65.93
N LEU A 614 5.54 -6.38 66.49
CA LEU A 614 6.67 -6.51 67.42
C LEU A 614 8.03 -6.56 66.73
N ILE A 615 8.06 -7.03 65.44
CA ILE A 615 9.30 -7.14 64.68
C ILE A 615 9.08 -6.65 63.25
N ARG A 616 9.72 -5.55 62.88
CA ARG A 616 9.82 -5.01 61.53
C ARG A 616 11.29 -4.73 61.16
N LEU A 617 11.70 -5.09 59.95
CA LEU A 617 12.95 -4.62 59.36
C LEU A 617 12.72 -3.36 58.51
N TRP A 618 13.48 -2.31 58.76
CA TRP A 618 13.42 -1.07 58.00
C TRP A 618 14.33 -1.17 56.79
N SER A 619 13.83 -1.81 55.75
CA SER A 619 14.64 -2.02 54.56
C SER A 619 13.81 -1.89 53.31
N PRO A 620 14.04 -0.88 52.50
CA PRO A 620 13.26 -0.68 51.25
C PRO A 620 13.42 -1.86 50.29
N ILE A 621 12.35 -2.15 49.59
CA ILE A 621 12.36 -3.09 48.45
C ILE A 621 12.89 -2.34 47.23
N THR A 622 13.86 -2.92 46.56
CA THR A 622 14.41 -2.40 45.30
C THR A 622 13.97 -3.27 44.14
N VAL A 623 13.51 -2.61 43.05
CA VAL A 623 13.21 -3.28 41.77
C VAL A 623 14.14 -2.66 40.73
N SER A 624 15.07 -3.44 40.21
CA SER A 624 16.09 -2.93 39.30
C SER A 624 16.36 -3.87 38.13
N GLY A 625 17.04 -3.37 37.09
CA GLY A 625 17.43 -4.15 35.91
C GLY A 625 16.51 -3.97 34.70
N LEU A 626 16.55 -4.92 33.78
CA LEU A 626 15.80 -4.86 32.53
C LEU A 626 14.31 -4.94 32.76
N LEU A 627 13.50 -4.20 31.95
CA LEU A 627 12.04 -4.28 31.95
C LEU A 627 11.50 -5.69 31.67
N THR A 628 12.24 -6.49 30.88
CA THR A 628 11.92 -7.88 30.56
C THR A 628 12.28 -8.87 31.65
N ALA A 629 13.22 -8.50 32.54
CA ALA A 629 13.76 -9.37 33.58
C ALA A 629 14.09 -8.55 34.82
N PRO A 630 13.09 -7.97 35.52
CA PRO A 630 13.32 -7.16 36.70
C PRO A 630 13.86 -8.03 37.86
N LYS A 631 14.82 -7.48 38.59
CA LYS A 631 15.40 -8.08 39.81
C LYS A 631 14.78 -7.38 41.00
N VAL A 632 14.18 -8.17 41.89
CA VAL A 632 13.65 -7.69 43.16
C VAL A 632 14.69 -7.99 44.24
N GLY A 633 15.07 -6.98 45.01
CA GLY A 633 16.02 -7.05 46.10
C GLY A 633 15.56 -6.25 47.32
N VAL A 634 16.36 -6.27 48.35
CA VAL A 634 16.16 -5.49 49.57
C VAL A 634 17.44 -4.70 49.84
N GLU A 635 17.29 -3.43 50.21
CA GLU A 635 18.43 -2.57 50.56
C GLU A 635 18.95 -2.97 51.92
N ALA A 636 20.15 -3.51 52.01
CA ALA A 636 20.70 -4.07 53.27
C ALA A 636 21.12 -3.03 54.31
N GLY A 637 21.51 -1.83 53.87
CA GLY A 637 22.06 -0.79 54.75
C GLY A 637 21.19 -0.41 55.95
N PRO A 638 19.88 -0.07 55.75
CA PRO A 638 19.01 0.30 56.85
C PRO A 638 18.73 -0.83 57.82
N ALA A 639 18.62 -2.09 57.33
CA ALA A 639 18.46 -3.26 58.20
C ALA A 639 19.70 -3.54 59.06
N VAL A 640 20.91 -3.39 58.50
CA VAL A 640 22.17 -3.52 59.25
C VAL A 640 22.26 -2.45 60.32
N ALA A 641 21.92 -1.19 60.00
CA ALA A 641 21.92 -0.12 60.98
C ALA A 641 20.92 -0.37 62.12
N GLN A 642 19.73 -0.89 61.81
CA GLN A 642 18.70 -1.24 62.80
C GLN A 642 19.17 -2.36 63.72
N VAL A 643 19.81 -3.42 63.18
CA VAL A 643 20.39 -4.51 63.94
C VAL A 643 21.54 -3.99 64.84
N GLY A 644 22.41 -3.10 64.29
CA GLY A 644 23.46 -2.46 65.06
C GLY A 644 22.97 -1.62 66.21
N LEU A 645 21.88 -0.83 66.01
CA LEU A 645 21.23 -0.06 67.05
C LEU A 645 20.60 -0.95 68.13
N GLY A 646 19.92 -2.04 67.74
CA GLY A 646 19.40 -3.04 68.65
C GLY A 646 20.49 -3.69 69.51
N ALA A 647 21.62 -4.07 68.92
CA ALA A 647 22.76 -4.62 69.63
C ALA A 647 23.37 -3.62 70.62
N ALA A 648 23.52 -2.34 70.22
CA ALA A 648 23.98 -1.28 71.11
C ALA A 648 23.01 -1.06 72.29
N LEU A 649 21.71 -1.05 72.08
CA LEU A 649 20.71 -0.93 73.14
C LEU A 649 20.69 -2.14 74.07
N ALA A 650 20.90 -3.35 73.56
CA ALA A 650 21.04 -4.54 74.39
C ALA A 650 22.25 -4.48 75.30
N ALA A 651 23.37 -3.97 74.78
CA ALA A 651 24.62 -3.86 75.53
C ALA A 651 24.58 -2.71 76.58
N LEU A 652 23.93 -1.61 76.34
CA LEU A 652 23.92 -0.39 77.15
C LEU A 652 22.79 -0.32 78.18
N VAL A 653 21.64 -0.93 77.87
CA VAL A 653 20.39 -0.75 78.67
C VAL A 653 19.83 -2.11 79.14
N SER A 654 19.32 -2.93 78.29
CA SER A 654 18.87 -4.27 78.59
C SER A 654 18.53 -5.06 77.30
N PRO A 655 18.52 -6.41 77.34
CA PRO A 655 18.13 -7.23 76.19
C PRO A 655 16.69 -6.98 75.69
N LEU A 656 15.76 -6.57 76.54
CA LEU A 656 14.40 -6.24 76.16
C LEU A 656 14.31 -4.92 75.39
N VAL A 657 15.13 -3.92 75.73
CA VAL A 657 15.21 -2.62 75.04
C VAL A 657 15.83 -2.78 73.64
N ALA A 658 16.58 -3.83 73.37
CA ALA A 658 17.11 -4.16 72.07
C ALA A 658 16.01 -4.38 71.01
N LEU A 659 14.79 -4.72 71.40
CA LEU A 659 13.66 -4.93 70.48
C LEU A 659 13.00 -3.63 70.07
N LEU A 660 13.23 -2.51 70.75
CA LEU A 660 12.57 -1.21 70.43
C LEU A 660 12.79 -0.74 68.98
N PRO A 661 13.97 -0.85 68.40
CA PRO A 661 14.17 -0.44 67.00
C PRO A 661 13.39 -1.29 66.01
N PHE A 662 12.86 -2.44 66.41
CA PHE A 662 12.11 -3.39 65.56
C PHE A 662 10.60 -3.29 65.74
N VAL A 663 10.11 -2.54 66.77
CA VAL A 663 8.67 -2.35 67.01
C VAL A 663 8.10 -1.33 66.07
N ASP A 664 7.06 -1.73 65.37
CA ASP A 664 6.23 -0.82 64.55
C ASP A 664 4.85 -0.63 65.20
N PRO A 665 4.49 0.58 65.57
CA PRO A 665 3.18 0.85 66.20
C PRO A 665 2.02 0.73 65.22
N GLY A 666 2.24 0.59 63.92
CA GLY A 666 1.18 0.46 62.93
C GLY A 666 0.39 1.75 62.68
N LEU A 667 1.08 2.88 62.57
CA LEU A 667 0.49 4.23 62.48
C LEU A 667 0.18 4.68 61.06
N ALA A 668 0.42 3.87 60.03
CA ALA A 668 0.11 4.23 58.66
C ALA A 668 -1.41 4.31 58.46
N GLU A 669 -1.89 5.45 57.92
CA GLU A 669 -3.25 5.67 57.59
C GLU A 669 -3.60 5.18 56.16
N ASP A 670 -4.88 4.98 55.90
CA ASP A 670 -5.38 4.68 54.59
C ASP A 670 -5.10 5.82 53.61
N ALA A 671 -4.62 5.48 52.42
CA ALA A 671 -4.43 6.45 51.35
C ALA A 671 -5.79 6.99 50.84
N ASN A 672 -5.82 8.26 50.47
CA ASN A 672 -6.96 8.83 49.75
C ASN A 672 -7.02 8.32 48.31
N CYS A 673 -7.49 7.08 48.12
CA CYS A 673 -7.59 6.43 46.83
C CYS A 673 -8.37 7.23 45.80
N GLY A 674 -9.44 7.96 46.22
CA GLY A 674 -10.22 8.78 45.31
C GLY A 674 -9.42 9.93 44.68
N ALA A 675 -8.66 10.67 45.49
CA ALA A 675 -7.80 11.76 45.04
C ALA A 675 -6.62 11.22 44.18
N LEU A 676 -5.98 10.12 44.59
CA LEU A 676 -4.88 9.51 43.85
C LEU A 676 -5.32 9.03 42.46
N ILE A 677 -6.45 8.33 42.36
CA ILE A 677 -6.99 7.83 41.10
C ILE A 677 -7.39 8.96 40.17
N SER A 678 -8.02 10.00 40.69
CA SER A 678 -8.44 11.15 39.87
C SER A 678 -7.25 11.97 39.39
N GLY A 679 -6.19 12.12 40.17
CA GLY A 679 -4.96 12.82 39.79
C GLY A 679 -4.11 12.12 38.74
N ALA A 680 -4.20 10.80 38.65
CA ALA A 680 -3.44 9.97 37.69
C ALA A 680 -4.19 9.62 36.40
N ARG A 681 -5.50 9.94 36.26
CA ARG A 681 -6.31 9.75 35.05
C ARG A 681 -6.02 10.82 34.01
#